data_a1506c71725cacf9c0feb82fb638fb52
#
_entry.id   a1506c71725cacf9c0feb82fb638fb52
#
_cell.length_a   1.000
_cell.length_b   1.000
_cell.length_c   1.000
_cell.angle_alpha   90.00
_cell.angle_beta   90.00
_cell.angle_gamma   90.00
#
_symmetry.space_group_name_H-M   'P 1'
#
loop_
_entity.id
_entity.type
_entity.pdbx_description
1 polymer ?
#
loop_
_entity_poly.entity_id
_entity_poly.type
_entity_poly.pdbx_seq_one_letter_code
_entity_poly.pdbx_strand_id
1 'polypeptide(L)'
;MNLKSMNELKKYRKSIGYSLVDIKGISPSLCMHRIHLEDESMTSIEHQRRLNPNLKDVVKKEILKLLDAGVIYPISDSKWVSPVHVVPKKGGITVVKNDKDELIPTRTITGHRMCIDYRKLNSTSRKDHFPLPFIDQMLERLANYPYYCFIDEYSGFFQIPIHPNDQEKTTFTCPYGTFAYRRMPFRLCNAPATFQRCMMSIFSDLIEDVVEVFMDDFSVYGSSFSACLSNLSRVLKRCEETNLVLNWEKCHFMVKEGIVLGHKISERGIEVDKAKIEVMVALAPPKTVKDIRSFLGHVGFYRRFIQDFSMIARPMTKLLCKEAAFNFDWECLEAFKKLKDKLVSAPIVEPPDWDLPFEIMCDASDYAVGAVLGQKKDKKTHVIYYASKTLDEAQMKYATTEKELLAIVYAFKKFISYLVGSKVIIYTDHAALRHLMAKKDAKPRLLRWILLLQEFDLQIRDKPGVENGVADHLSRLKIDSGIPIDEGLPEEQIMAIGAVVAVCETGKKLEEVKATEEKGPWYADLVNYLACGREPMGLDGYAKKKFYKDVKRYYWDEPYLYILCRDQLYRRVVAEEEVEGFLTQCHGSSYGGHFATFKTVSKVLQAGFWWPHMFKDTQDFVSRCDSYQRRGNITKRNEMPRNPILEVEVFDVWGIDFMGPFPSSFDNKYILVVVDYVSKW
;
A
#
# COMPACT_ATOMS: atom_id res chain seq x y z
N MET A 1 4.48 27.79 -29.04
CA MET A 1 4.34 26.57 -29.87
C MET A 1 4.83 26.86 -31.28
N ASN A 2 5.73 26.04 -31.84
CA ASN A 2 6.33 26.31 -33.17
C ASN A 2 5.32 25.84 -34.26
N LEU A 3 5.32 26.52 -35.46
CA LEU A 3 4.45 26.18 -36.59
C LEU A 3 4.52 24.68 -36.98
N LYS A 4 5.69 24.06 -36.86
CA LYS A 4 5.91 22.65 -37.15
C LYS A 4 5.11 21.71 -36.20
N SER A 5 5.11 21.99 -34.90
CA SER A 5 4.34 21.19 -33.93
C SER A 5 2.82 21.36 -34.09
N MET A 6 2.37 22.58 -34.47
CA MET A 6 0.96 22.85 -34.82
C MET A 6 0.49 22.05 -36.04
N ASN A 7 1.34 21.94 -37.07
CA ASN A 7 1.00 21.19 -38.27
C ASN A 7 0.94 19.68 -38.01
N GLU A 8 1.82 19.12 -37.16
CA GLU A 8 1.76 17.70 -36.78
C GLU A 8 0.48 17.42 -35.98
N LEU A 9 0.13 18.22 -34.98
CA LEU A 9 -1.09 18.06 -34.20
C LEU A 9 -2.37 18.11 -35.04
N LYS A 10 -2.39 18.96 -36.10
CA LYS A 10 -3.53 19.03 -37.02
C LYS A 10 -3.73 17.75 -37.83
N LYS A 11 -2.67 16.97 -38.10
CA LYS A 11 -2.79 15.67 -38.80
C LYS A 11 -3.55 14.65 -37.98
N TYR A 12 -3.38 14.66 -36.64
CA TYR A 12 -3.96 13.69 -35.72
C TYR A 12 -5.12 14.29 -34.89
N ARG A 13 -5.93 15.16 -35.52
CA ARG A 13 -7.03 15.85 -34.85
C ARG A 13 -8.06 14.89 -34.23
N LYS A 14 -8.19 13.67 -34.75
CA LYS A 14 -9.13 12.65 -34.23
C LYS A 14 -8.73 12.05 -32.88
N SER A 15 -7.45 12.14 -32.49
CA SER A 15 -6.95 11.70 -31.19
C SER A 15 -7.14 12.75 -30.09
N ILE A 16 -7.68 13.94 -30.42
CA ILE A 16 -7.87 15.05 -29.48
C ILE A 16 -9.36 15.23 -29.24
N GLY A 17 -9.79 15.20 -27.96
CA GLY A 17 -11.16 15.42 -27.53
C GLY A 17 -11.33 16.70 -26.73
N TYR A 18 -12.51 17.28 -26.82
CA TYR A 18 -12.94 18.47 -26.09
C TYR A 18 -14.16 18.21 -25.21
N SER A 19 -14.83 17.09 -25.44
CA SER A 19 -16.07 16.70 -24.72
C SER A 19 -16.14 15.18 -24.51
N LEU A 20 -16.98 14.72 -23.56
CA LEU A 20 -17.21 13.27 -23.35
C LEU A 20 -17.81 12.57 -24.58
N VAL A 21 -18.50 13.30 -25.45
CA VAL A 21 -19.10 12.78 -26.69
C VAL A 21 -18.04 12.38 -27.70
N ASP A 22 -16.85 12.97 -27.64
CA ASP A 22 -15.72 12.67 -28.53
C ASP A 22 -15.11 11.29 -28.23
N ILE A 23 -15.43 10.69 -27.08
CA ILE A 23 -14.90 9.39 -26.66
C ILE A 23 -15.61 8.27 -27.44
N LYS A 24 -14.98 7.80 -28.49
CA LYS A 24 -15.41 6.60 -29.23
C LYS A 24 -15.21 5.33 -28.39
N GLY A 25 -14.18 5.33 -27.59
CA GLY A 25 -13.74 4.24 -26.72
C GLY A 25 -12.82 3.24 -27.40
N ILE A 26 -12.00 2.63 -26.59
CA ILE A 26 -11.06 1.59 -26.98
C ILE A 26 -11.83 0.33 -27.37
N SER A 27 -11.34 -0.39 -28.40
CA SER A 27 -12.00 -1.62 -28.87
C SER A 27 -12.10 -2.66 -27.75
N PRO A 28 -13.30 -3.27 -27.57
CA PRO A 28 -13.49 -4.39 -26.63
C PRO A 28 -12.56 -5.57 -26.86
N SER A 29 -12.10 -5.78 -28.11
CA SER A 29 -11.12 -6.81 -28.44
C SER A 29 -9.74 -6.55 -27.90
N LEU A 30 -9.37 -5.27 -27.67
CA LEU A 30 -8.09 -4.87 -27.11
C LEU A 30 -8.12 -4.90 -25.58
N CYS A 31 -9.14 -4.31 -24.98
CA CYS A 31 -9.31 -4.25 -23.53
C CYS A 31 -10.75 -4.11 -23.09
N MET A 32 -11.17 -4.86 -22.10
CA MET A 32 -12.42 -4.73 -21.37
C MET A 32 -12.19 -4.83 -19.88
N HIS A 33 -12.92 -4.04 -19.10
CA HIS A 33 -12.92 -4.17 -17.65
C HIS A 33 -13.86 -5.29 -17.21
N ARG A 34 -13.37 -6.22 -16.39
CA ARG A 34 -14.16 -7.28 -15.76
C ARG A 34 -14.22 -7.12 -14.26
N ILE A 35 -15.37 -7.49 -13.68
CA ILE A 35 -15.62 -7.48 -12.24
C ILE A 35 -15.88 -8.91 -11.77
N HIS A 36 -14.80 -9.59 -11.38
CA HIS A 36 -14.90 -10.93 -10.80
C HIS A 36 -15.17 -10.84 -9.31
N LEU A 37 -16.23 -11.45 -8.83
CA LEU A 37 -16.55 -11.53 -7.42
C LEU A 37 -15.86 -12.74 -6.77
N GLU A 38 -15.57 -12.66 -5.48
CA GLU A 38 -15.11 -13.82 -4.69
C GLU A 38 -16.20 -14.87 -4.55
N ASP A 39 -17.44 -14.40 -4.39
CA ASP A 39 -18.66 -15.19 -4.34
C ASP A 39 -19.75 -14.51 -5.19
N GLU A 40 -20.18 -15.17 -6.25
CA GLU A 40 -21.17 -14.66 -7.20
C GLU A 40 -22.61 -14.62 -6.62
N SER A 41 -22.84 -15.30 -5.49
CA SER A 41 -24.12 -15.25 -4.78
C SER A 41 -24.31 -13.97 -3.96
N MET A 42 -23.23 -13.23 -3.72
CA MET A 42 -23.27 -12.00 -2.93
C MET A 42 -24.00 -10.88 -3.67
N THR A 43 -24.84 -10.18 -2.94
CA THR A 43 -25.62 -9.04 -3.42
C THR A 43 -25.52 -7.89 -2.43
N SER A 44 -25.66 -6.66 -2.91
CA SER A 44 -25.67 -5.49 -2.03
C SER A 44 -26.53 -4.39 -2.63
N ILE A 45 -27.62 -4.08 -1.97
CA ILE A 45 -28.51 -2.97 -2.33
C ILE A 45 -28.39 -1.93 -1.23
N GLU A 46 -27.73 -0.81 -1.53
CA GLU A 46 -27.60 0.32 -0.60
C GLU A 46 -28.62 1.41 -0.91
N HIS A 47 -29.18 1.97 0.16
CA HIS A 47 -30.15 3.06 0.02
C HIS A 47 -29.47 4.35 -0.42
N GLN A 48 -30.23 5.15 -1.20
CA GLN A 48 -29.79 6.47 -1.62
C GLN A 48 -29.55 7.38 -0.41
N ARG A 49 -28.44 8.11 -0.44
CA ARG A 49 -28.11 9.13 0.59
C ARG A 49 -28.90 10.42 0.34
N ARG A 50 -29.32 11.09 1.43
CA ARG A 50 -29.91 12.42 1.34
C ARG A 50 -28.86 13.42 0.89
N LEU A 51 -29.17 14.20 -0.15
CA LEU A 51 -28.33 15.25 -0.69
C LEU A 51 -28.96 16.62 -0.41
N ASN A 52 -28.12 17.61 -0.11
CA ASN A 52 -28.51 19.02 -0.07
C ASN A 52 -29.06 19.46 -1.44
N PRO A 53 -30.04 20.37 -1.54
CA PRO A 53 -30.57 20.88 -2.81
C PRO A 53 -29.49 21.29 -3.84
N ASN A 54 -28.51 22.08 -3.41
CA ASN A 54 -27.39 22.50 -4.28
C ASN A 54 -26.57 21.32 -4.84
N LEU A 55 -26.42 20.25 -4.07
CA LEU A 55 -25.72 19.03 -4.49
C LEU A 55 -26.57 18.16 -5.41
N LYS A 56 -27.91 18.22 -5.31
CA LYS A 56 -28.82 17.56 -6.26
C LYS A 56 -28.64 18.11 -7.67
N ASP A 57 -28.50 19.43 -7.82
CA ASP A 57 -28.30 20.06 -9.11
C ASP A 57 -26.96 19.68 -9.75
N VAL A 58 -25.92 19.54 -8.93
CA VAL A 58 -24.62 19.02 -9.39
C VAL A 58 -24.77 17.60 -9.91
N VAL A 59 -25.46 16.72 -9.16
CA VAL A 59 -25.72 15.33 -9.59
C VAL A 59 -26.55 15.31 -10.86
N LYS A 60 -27.62 16.14 -10.97
CA LYS A 60 -28.47 16.21 -12.16
C LYS A 60 -27.66 16.55 -13.40
N LYS A 61 -26.83 17.61 -13.32
CA LYS A 61 -25.98 18.04 -14.45
C LYS A 61 -25.02 16.94 -14.88
N GLU A 62 -24.42 16.24 -13.93
CA GLU A 62 -23.47 15.16 -14.24
C GLU A 62 -24.17 13.92 -14.84
N ILE A 63 -25.35 13.54 -14.33
CA ILE A 63 -26.16 12.44 -14.90
C ILE A 63 -26.55 12.73 -16.35
N LEU A 64 -27.06 13.93 -16.63
CA LEU A 64 -27.41 14.31 -18.00
C LEU A 64 -26.20 14.23 -18.92
N LYS A 65 -25.07 14.78 -18.51
CA LYS A 65 -23.80 14.75 -19.26
C LYS A 65 -23.34 13.31 -19.55
N LEU A 66 -23.47 12.38 -18.58
CA LEU A 66 -23.08 10.99 -18.76
C LEU A 66 -24.06 10.21 -19.64
N LEU A 67 -25.37 10.53 -19.55
CA LEU A 67 -26.41 9.94 -20.42
C LEU A 67 -26.22 10.37 -21.86
N ASP A 68 -26.04 11.69 -22.12
CA ASP A 68 -25.84 12.24 -23.45
C ASP A 68 -24.59 11.66 -24.12
N ALA A 69 -23.54 11.38 -23.34
CA ALA A 69 -22.31 10.72 -23.80
C ALA A 69 -22.47 9.18 -23.93
N GLY A 70 -23.59 8.58 -23.55
CA GLY A 70 -23.81 7.13 -23.61
C GLY A 70 -22.92 6.32 -22.63
N VAL A 71 -22.33 6.96 -21.64
CA VAL A 71 -21.45 6.34 -20.64
C VAL A 71 -22.27 5.52 -19.63
N ILE A 72 -23.47 5.99 -19.29
CA ILE A 72 -24.43 5.31 -18.42
C ILE A 72 -25.75 5.03 -19.15
N TYR A 73 -26.55 4.14 -18.60
CA TYR A 73 -27.92 3.84 -19.07
C TYR A 73 -28.84 3.57 -17.88
N PRO A 74 -30.17 3.83 -18.01
CA PRO A 74 -31.11 3.51 -16.95
C PRO A 74 -31.31 1.99 -16.82
N ILE A 75 -31.45 1.53 -15.57
CA ILE A 75 -31.71 0.13 -15.24
C ILE A 75 -32.74 0.05 -14.11
N SER A 76 -33.70 -0.89 -14.20
CA SER A 76 -34.76 -1.02 -13.22
C SER A 76 -34.46 -1.97 -12.08
N ASP A 77 -33.73 -3.06 -12.37
CA ASP A 77 -33.38 -4.10 -11.41
C ASP A 77 -31.88 -4.39 -11.46
N SER A 78 -31.32 -4.55 -10.31
CA SER A 78 -29.94 -4.99 -10.13
C SER A 78 -29.73 -5.57 -8.74
N LYS A 79 -28.92 -6.61 -8.68
CA LYS A 79 -28.46 -7.21 -7.42
C LYS A 79 -27.44 -6.36 -6.70
N TRP A 80 -26.83 -5.38 -7.38
CA TRP A 80 -25.82 -4.47 -6.87
C TRP A 80 -26.27 -3.03 -7.06
N VAL A 81 -26.52 -2.31 -5.97
CA VAL A 81 -26.89 -0.89 -6.04
C VAL A 81 -26.02 -0.11 -5.06
N SER A 82 -25.25 0.84 -5.58
CA SER A 82 -24.34 1.70 -4.81
C SER A 82 -24.89 3.13 -4.72
N PRO A 83 -24.72 3.84 -3.59
CA PRO A 83 -25.22 5.20 -3.46
C PRO A 83 -24.27 6.23 -4.07
N VAL A 84 -24.85 7.34 -4.55
CA VAL A 84 -24.09 8.52 -4.98
C VAL A 84 -23.57 9.29 -3.78
N HIS A 85 -22.33 9.74 -3.86
CA HIS A 85 -21.69 10.65 -2.94
C HIS A 85 -21.07 11.84 -3.68
N VAL A 86 -21.29 13.05 -3.16
CA VAL A 86 -20.73 14.26 -3.75
C VAL A 86 -19.59 14.78 -2.88
N VAL A 87 -18.41 14.92 -3.48
CA VAL A 87 -17.22 15.42 -2.80
C VAL A 87 -16.79 16.76 -3.39
N PRO A 88 -16.36 17.72 -2.55
CA PRO A 88 -15.85 18.98 -3.05
C PRO A 88 -14.56 18.75 -3.85
N LYS A 89 -14.47 19.38 -5.02
CA LYS A 89 -13.24 19.46 -5.81
C LYS A 89 -12.34 20.48 -5.13
N LYS A 90 -11.30 19.98 -4.46
CA LYS A 90 -10.33 20.82 -3.79
C LYS A 90 -9.37 21.38 -4.82
N GLY A 91 -9.28 22.69 -4.92
CA GLY A 91 -8.23 23.41 -5.64
C GLY A 91 -6.89 23.28 -4.94
N GLY A 92 -5.86 23.94 -5.47
CA GLY A 92 -4.56 24.05 -4.81
C GLY A 92 -4.70 24.60 -3.38
N ILE A 93 -3.68 24.37 -2.54
CA ILE A 93 -3.66 24.96 -1.21
C ILE A 93 -3.38 26.45 -1.39
N THR A 94 -4.32 27.29 -0.92
CA THR A 94 -4.20 28.74 -0.81
C THR A 94 -4.10 29.09 0.65
N VAL A 95 -3.32 30.10 0.98
CA VAL A 95 -3.23 30.60 2.35
C VAL A 95 -4.24 31.73 2.49
N VAL A 96 -5.21 31.57 3.39
CA VAL A 96 -6.24 32.57 3.67
C VAL A 96 -6.03 33.12 5.08
N LYS A 97 -6.14 34.43 5.25
CA LYS A 97 -6.14 35.06 6.58
C LYS A 97 -7.47 34.77 7.29
N ASN A 98 -7.40 34.33 8.54
CA ASN A 98 -8.59 34.25 9.40
C ASN A 98 -8.91 35.61 10.02
N ASP A 99 -10.03 35.69 10.78
CA ASP A 99 -10.45 36.89 11.48
C ASP A 99 -9.44 37.39 12.53
N LYS A 100 -8.40 36.63 12.86
CA LYS A 100 -7.29 36.96 13.76
C LYS A 100 -5.99 37.26 13.00
N ASP A 101 -6.05 37.51 11.70
CA ASP A 101 -4.91 37.80 10.80
C ASP A 101 -3.86 36.66 10.71
N GLU A 102 -4.20 35.45 11.19
CA GLU A 102 -3.34 34.26 11.06
C GLU A 102 -3.51 33.64 9.68
N LEU A 103 -2.39 33.27 9.06
CA LEU A 103 -2.35 32.60 7.76
C LEU A 103 -2.72 31.11 7.91
N ILE A 104 -3.95 30.74 7.53
CA ILE A 104 -4.40 29.35 7.56
C ILE A 104 -4.34 28.74 6.16
N PRO A 105 -3.62 27.64 5.96
CA PRO A 105 -3.62 26.92 4.68
C PRO A 105 -5.02 26.33 4.45
N THR A 106 -5.74 26.88 3.49
CA THR A 106 -7.10 26.45 3.15
C THR A 106 -7.11 26.01 1.69
N ARG A 107 -7.74 24.85 1.41
CA ARG A 107 -8.01 24.43 0.05
C ARG A 107 -9.32 25.06 -0.43
N THR A 108 -9.24 25.95 -1.38
CA THR A 108 -10.44 26.51 -2.02
C THR A 108 -11.22 25.42 -2.74
N ILE A 109 -12.54 25.40 -2.52
CA ILE A 109 -13.44 24.50 -3.22
C ILE A 109 -13.75 25.11 -4.57
N THR A 110 -13.22 24.52 -5.67
CA THR A 110 -13.43 24.99 -7.03
C THR A 110 -14.67 24.37 -7.69
N GLY A 111 -15.36 23.47 -7.02
CA GLY A 111 -16.56 22.79 -7.51
C GLY A 111 -16.85 21.52 -6.73
N HIS A 112 -17.73 20.70 -7.28
CA HIS A 112 -18.09 19.40 -6.69
C HIS A 112 -17.93 18.30 -7.74
N ARG A 113 -17.63 17.09 -7.28
CA ARG A 113 -17.52 15.88 -8.12
C ARG A 113 -18.49 14.83 -7.62
N MET A 114 -19.33 14.33 -8.51
CA MET A 114 -20.14 13.14 -8.24
C MET A 114 -19.23 11.91 -8.18
N CYS A 115 -19.39 11.09 -7.16
CA CYS A 115 -18.68 9.84 -6.97
C CYS A 115 -19.66 8.76 -6.57
N ILE A 116 -19.41 7.52 -6.99
CA ILE A 116 -20.18 6.36 -6.56
C ILE A 116 -19.45 5.64 -5.43
N ASP A 117 -20.16 5.17 -4.44
CA ASP A 117 -19.59 4.47 -3.30
C ASP A 117 -19.48 2.96 -3.53
N TYR A 118 -18.47 2.53 -4.25
CA TYR A 118 -18.23 1.12 -4.55
C TYR A 118 -17.52 0.34 -3.45
N ARG A 119 -17.43 0.84 -2.20
CA ARG A 119 -16.69 0.15 -1.13
C ARG A 119 -17.16 -1.29 -0.91
N LYS A 120 -18.46 -1.57 -0.97
CA LYS A 120 -19.00 -2.91 -0.81
C LYS A 120 -18.68 -3.79 -2.02
N LEU A 121 -18.90 -3.31 -3.22
CA LEU A 121 -18.52 -4.02 -4.44
C LEU A 121 -17.00 -4.31 -4.45
N ASN A 122 -16.19 -3.34 -4.10
CA ASN A 122 -14.74 -3.49 -4.04
C ASN A 122 -14.27 -4.50 -2.98
N SER A 123 -14.99 -4.64 -1.85
CA SER A 123 -14.62 -5.61 -0.81
C SER A 123 -14.89 -7.05 -1.22
N THR A 124 -15.84 -7.29 -2.13
CA THR A 124 -16.23 -8.61 -2.65
C THR A 124 -15.59 -8.93 -3.98
N SER A 125 -14.96 -7.96 -4.64
CA SER A 125 -14.29 -8.16 -5.93
C SER A 125 -12.89 -8.76 -5.71
N ARG A 126 -12.54 -9.77 -6.52
CA ARG A 126 -11.17 -10.31 -6.60
C ARG A 126 -10.21 -9.22 -7.02
N LYS A 127 -9.06 -9.13 -6.35
CA LYS A 127 -8.05 -8.11 -6.64
C LYS A 127 -7.21 -8.53 -7.84
N ASP A 128 -6.99 -7.59 -8.74
CA ASP A 128 -6.07 -7.73 -9.85
C ASP A 128 -4.65 -7.38 -9.36
N HIS A 129 -3.72 -8.31 -9.53
CA HIS A 129 -2.32 -8.16 -9.10
C HIS A 129 -1.40 -7.71 -10.25
N PHE A 130 -1.93 -6.96 -11.22
CA PHE A 130 -1.11 -6.43 -12.29
C PHE A 130 0.01 -5.54 -11.74
N PRO A 131 1.29 -5.81 -12.06
CA PRO A 131 2.41 -5.03 -11.56
C PRO A 131 2.40 -3.64 -12.19
N LEU A 132 2.35 -2.61 -11.34
CA LEU A 132 2.53 -1.24 -11.79
C LEU A 132 4.03 -0.96 -12.01
N PRO A 133 4.40 -0.14 -13.00
CA PRO A 133 5.77 0.29 -13.20
C PRO A 133 6.33 0.99 -11.95
N PHE A 134 7.61 0.85 -11.70
CA PHE A 134 8.28 1.58 -10.63
C PHE A 134 8.39 3.07 -11.01
N ILE A 135 7.81 3.92 -10.16
CA ILE A 135 7.82 5.38 -10.37
C ILE A 135 9.25 5.91 -10.49
N ASP A 136 10.16 5.43 -9.63
CA ASP A 136 11.56 5.86 -9.65
C ASP A 136 12.22 5.55 -10.99
N GLN A 137 12.06 4.33 -11.55
CA GLN A 137 12.59 3.97 -12.87
C GLN A 137 12.06 4.87 -13.98
N MET A 138 10.76 5.12 -13.97
CA MET A 138 10.13 5.97 -14.98
C MET A 138 10.66 7.41 -14.93
N LEU A 139 10.80 7.99 -13.71
CA LEU A 139 11.35 9.32 -13.54
C LEU A 139 12.80 9.41 -13.99
N GLU A 140 13.61 8.38 -13.71
CA GLU A 140 15.01 8.33 -14.10
C GLU A 140 15.17 8.21 -15.64
N ARG A 141 14.30 7.43 -16.31
CA ARG A 141 14.32 7.34 -17.77
C ARG A 141 13.90 8.64 -18.45
N LEU A 142 12.98 9.38 -17.83
CA LEU A 142 12.53 10.67 -18.35
C LEU A 142 13.56 11.79 -18.20
N ALA A 143 14.46 11.72 -17.23
CA ALA A 143 15.43 12.76 -17.00
C ALA A 143 16.49 12.82 -18.11
N ASN A 144 17.21 13.95 -18.22
CA ASN A 144 18.29 14.22 -19.19
C ASN A 144 17.87 14.43 -20.64
N TYR A 145 16.59 14.59 -20.93
CA TYR A 145 16.15 15.00 -22.27
C TYR A 145 15.86 16.51 -22.34
N PRO A 146 16.18 17.17 -23.46
CA PRO A 146 15.94 18.60 -23.62
C PRO A 146 14.51 18.96 -24.02
N TYR A 147 13.70 18.00 -24.49
CA TYR A 147 12.33 18.24 -24.95
C TYR A 147 11.38 17.14 -24.54
N TYR A 148 10.20 17.57 -24.08
CA TYR A 148 9.11 16.70 -23.61
C TYR A 148 7.77 17.10 -24.20
N CYS A 149 6.86 16.12 -24.28
CA CYS A 149 5.44 16.35 -24.41
C CYS A 149 4.74 15.59 -23.29
N PHE A 150 4.07 16.29 -22.38
CA PHE A 150 3.24 15.69 -21.33
C PHE A 150 1.81 15.65 -21.82
N ILE A 151 1.23 14.47 -21.84
CA ILE A 151 -0.05 14.19 -22.46
C ILE A 151 -0.95 13.56 -21.38
N ASP A 152 -2.19 14.03 -21.28
CA ASP A 152 -3.22 13.54 -20.36
C ASP A 152 -4.41 13.06 -21.18
N GLU A 153 -5.06 11.98 -20.79
CA GLU A 153 -6.22 11.50 -21.52
C GLU A 153 -7.50 12.23 -21.11
N TYR A 154 -8.42 12.28 -22.06
CA TYR A 154 -9.76 12.81 -21.79
C TYR A 154 -10.60 11.78 -21.06
N SER A 155 -10.76 11.92 -19.73
CA SER A 155 -11.54 10.99 -18.90
C SER A 155 -11.16 9.52 -19.13
N GLY A 156 -9.87 9.19 -19.06
CA GLY A 156 -9.24 7.94 -19.49
C GLY A 156 -9.99 6.66 -19.11
N PHE A 157 -10.46 6.53 -17.87
CA PHE A 157 -11.21 5.35 -17.46
C PHE A 157 -12.51 5.13 -18.26
N PHE A 158 -13.22 6.19 -18.68
CA PHE A 158 -14.42 6.07 -19.52
C PHE A 158 -14.12 5.63 -20.96
N GLN A 159 -12.87 5.55 -21.35
CA GLN A 159 -12.49 5.04 -22.67
C GLN A 159 -12.49 3.50 -22.72
N ILE A 160 -12.43 2.82 -21.59
CA ILE A 160 -12.45 1.36 -21.49
C ILE A 160 -13.90 0.87 -21.26
N PRO A 161 -14.42 -0.05 -22.10
CA PRO A 161 -15.74 -0.65 -21.91
C PRO A 161 -15.74 -1.64 -20.74
N ILE A 162 -16.88 -1.73 -20.04
CA ILE A 162 -17.14 -2.80 -19.08
C ILE A 162 -17.73 -3.99 -19.85
N HIS A 163 -17.33 -5.20 -19.47
CA HIS A 163 -17.92 -6.41 -20.03
C HIS A 163 -19.45 -6.44 -19.79
N PRO A 164 -20.27 -6.78 -20.81
CA PRO A 164 -21.74 -6.69 -20.70
C PRO A 164 -22.32 -7.36 -19.46
N ASN A 165 -21.84 -8.54 -19.08
CA ASN A 165 -22.31 -9.28 -17.89
C ASN A 165 -21.93 -8.63 -16.56
N ASP A 166 -21.01 -7.64 -16.57
CA ASP A 166 -20.54 -6.96 -15.37
C ASP A 166 -21.08 -5.54 -15.23
N GLN A 167 -21.74 -5.01 -16.26
CA GLN A 167 -22.29 -3.65 -16.25
C GLN A 167 -23.30 -3.46 -15.13
N GLU A 168 -24.18 -4.43 -14.91
CA GLU A 168 -25.18 -4.44 -13.84
C GLU A 168 -24.53 -4.27 -12.45
N LYS A 169 -23.33 -4.85 -12.22
CA LYS A 169 -22.61 -4.74 -10.95
C LYS A 169 -22.22 -3.29 -10.60
N THR A 170 -22.16 -2.41 -11.60
CA THR A 170 -21.83 -0.99 -11.43
C THR A 170 -23.01 -0.08 -11.15
N THR A 171 -24.19 -0.65 -10.96
CA THR A 171 -25.42 0.09 -10.75
C THR A 171 -25.34 1.02 -9.55
N PHE A 172 -25.86 2.22 -9.72
CA PHE A 172 -25.93 3.22 -8.66
C PHE A 172 -27.30 3.92 -8.63
N THR A 173 -27.68 4.38 -7.45
CA THR A 173 -28.94 5.09 -7.25
C THR A 173 -28.72 6.56 -6.93
N CYS A 174 -29.55 7.42 -7.49
CA CYS A 174 -29.54 8.85 -7.25
C CYS A 174 -30.97 9.41 -7.23
N PRO A 175 -31.21 10.69 -6.85
CA PRO A 175 -32.56 11.27 -6.82
C PRO A 175 -33.32 11.22 -8.15
N TYR A 176 -32.66 10.93 -9.26
CA TYR A 176 -33.23 10.97 -10.61
C TYR A 176 -33.40 9.58 -11.22
N GLY A 177 -33.13 8.53 -10.46
CA GLY A 177 -33.26 7.15 -10.91
C GLY A 177 -32.05 6.27 -10.63
N THR A 178 -32.10 5.09 -11.21
CA THR A 178 -31.06 4.05 -11.08
C THR A 178 -30.40 3.86 -12.43
N PHE A 179 -29.07 3.89 -12.45
CA PHE A 179 -28.26 3.82 -13.68
C PHE A 179 -27.10 2.86 -13.51
N ALA A 180 -26.67 2.25 -14.60
CA ALA A 180 -25.47 1.43 -14.68
C ALA A 180 -24.46 2.01 -15.69
N TYR A 181 -23.19 1.69 -15.52
CA TYR A 181 -22.11 2.13 -16.40
C TYR A 181 -21.88 1.14 -17.53
N ARG A 182 -21.76 1.64 -18.75
CA ARG A 182 -21.23 0.91 -19.92
C ARG A 182 -19.70 1.01 -19.99
N ARG A 183 -19.14 2.08 -19.44
CA ARG A 183 -17.73 2.41 -19.44
C ARG A 183 -17.20 2.36 -18.02
N MET A 184 -15.92 2.01 -17.86
CA MET A 184 -15.28 1.84 -16.57
C MET A 184 -15.27 3.13 -15.74
N PRO A 185 -15.99 3.21 -14.59
CA PRO A 185 -16.02 4.39 -13.77
C PRO A 185 -14.82 4.46 -12.80
N PHE A 186 -14.60 5.63 -12.26
CA PHE A 186 -13.69 5.83 -11.13
C PHE A 186 -14.13 5.02 -9.90
N ARG A 187 -13.16 4.66 -9.03
CA ARG A 187 -13.32 3.97 -7.73
C ARG A 187 -13.62 2.48 -7.78
N LEU A 188 -13.66 1.84 -8.90
CA LEU A 188 -13.55 0.39 -8.95
C LEU A 188 -12.13 -0.03 -8.56
N CYS A 189 -11.98 -1.06 -7.71
CA CYS A 189 -10.67 -1.46 -7.15
C CYS A 189 -9.65 -1.86 -8.22
N ASN A 190 -10.10 -2.49 -9.30
CA ASN A 190 -9.24 -2.99 -10.38
C ASN A 190 -9.16 -2.03 -11.58
N ALA A 191 -9.83 -0.88 -11.55
CA ALA A 191 -9.78 0.08 -12.65
C ALA A 191 -8.35 0.55 -12.97
N PRO A 192 -7.50 0.90 -11.98
CA PRO A 192 -6.12 1.29 -12.26
C PRO A 192 -5.31 0.17 -12.94
N ALA A 193 -5.42 -1.07 -12.45
CA ALA A 193 -4.72 -2.23 -13.02
C ALA A 193 -5.15 -2.54 -14.45
N THR A 194 -6.46 -2.52 -14.71
CA THR A 194 -7.02 -2.70 -16.06
C THR A 194 -6.53 -1.61 -17.01
N PHE A 195 -6.55 -0.35 -16.55
CA PHE A 195 -6.12 0.79 -17.35
C PHE A 195 -4.64 0.72 -17.70
N GLN A 196 -3.77 0.49 -16.71
CA GLN A 196 -2.33 0.35 -16.95
C GLN A 196 -2.01 -0.81 -17.90
N ARG A 197 -2.68 -1.98 -17.73
CA ARG A 197 -2.52 -3.12 -18.65
C ARG A 197 -2.92 -2.75 -20.08
N CYS A 198 -4.01 -2.01 -20.24
CA CYS A 198 -4.46 -1.53 -21.53
C CYS A 198 -3.43 -0.61 -22.18
N MET A 199 -2.90 0.35 -21.46
CA MET A 199 -1.89 1.28 -21.96
C MET A 199 -0.58 0.57 -22.30
N MET A 200 -0.12 -0.37 -21.45
CA MET A 200 1.04 -1.20 -21.74
C MET A 200 0.87 -2.05 -23.02
N SER A 201 -0.36 -2.51 -23.29
CA SER A 201 -0.67 -3.25 -24.53
C SER A 201 -0.68 -2.34 -25.76
N ILE A 202 -1.26 -1.11 -25.63
CA ILE A 202 -1.35 -0.15 -26.74
C ILE A 202 0.03 0.34 -27.15
N PHE A 203 0.90 0.63 -26.21
CA PHE A 203 2.19 1.27 -26.43
C PHE A 203 3.40 0.34 -26.24
N SER A 204 3.19 -0.99 -26.27
CA SER A 204 4.19 -1.98 -25.93
C SER A 204 5.54 -1.84 -26.67
N ASP A 205 5.50 -1.39 -27.92
CA ASP A 205 6.67 -1.17 -28.79
C ASP A 205 7.22 0.26 -28.73
N LEU A 206 6.60 1.13 -27.95
CA LEU A 206 6.99 2.55 -27.80
C LEU A 206 7.44 2.89 -26.38
N ILE A 207 7.02 2.10 -25.40
CA ILE A 207 7.41 2.26 -23.99
C ILE A 207 8.91 2.00 -23.86
N GLU A 208 9.57 2.77 -23.02
CA GLU A 208 11.01 2.81 -22.77
C GLU A 208 11.84 3.49 -23.88
N ASP A 209 11.39 3.45 -25.15
CA ASP A 209 12.10 4.06 -26.27
C ASP A 209 11.73 5.54 -26.48
N VAL A 210 10.43 5.85 -26.43
CA VAL A 210 9.92 7.19 -26.81
C VAL A 210 8.86 7.76 -25.89
N VAL A 211 8.23 6.93 -25.06
CA VAL A 211 7.16 7.30 -24.14
C VAL A 211 7.22 6.50 -22.86
N GLU A 212 7.02 7.15 -21.73
CA GLU A 212 6.74 6.52 -20.46
C GLU A 212 5.27 6.72 -20.11
N VAL A 213 4.64 5.66 -19.57
CA VAL A 213 3.21 5.64 -19.28
C VAL A 213 2.95 5.18 -17.87
N PHE A 214 2.36 6.04 -17.06
CA PHE A 214 1.91 5.70 -15.70
C PHE A 214 0.46 6.12 -15.52
N MET A 215 -0.45 5.15 -15.61
CA MET A 215 -1.90 5.39 -15.64
C MET A 215 -2.27 6.43 -16.72
N ASP A 216 -2.79 7.58 -16.30
CA ASP A 216 -3.26 8.69 -17.12
C ASP A 216 -2.15 9.70 -17.52
N ASP A 217 -0.94 9.57 -16.97
CA ASP A 217 0.20 10.44 -17.28
C ASP A 217 1.09 9.81 -18.37
N PHE A 218 1.12 10.41 -19.56
CA PHE A 218 2.03 10.04 -20.65
C PHE A 218 3.12 11.08 -20.81
N SER A 219 4.35 10.64 -20.87
CA SER A 219 5.51 11.50 -21.06
C SER A 219 6.30 11.07 -22.29
N VAL A 220 6.17 11.80 -23.37
CA VAL A 220 6.95 11.61 -24.59
C VAL A 220 8.19 12.49 -24.52
N TYR A 221 9.34 11.98 -24.92
CA TYR A 221 10.62 12.66 -24.81
C TYR A 221 11.49 12.49 -26.07
N GLY A 222 12.56 13.27 -26.18
CA GLY A 222 13.51 13.15 -27.28
C GLY A 222 14.77 13.97 -27.08
N SER A 223 15.88 13.48 -27.64
CA SER A 223 17.21 14.09 -27.58
C SER A 223 17.33 15.39 -28.37
N SER A 224 16.36 15.71 -29.19
CA SER A 224 16.27 16.96 -29.95
C SER A 224 14.81 17.33 -30.22
N PHE A 225 14.55 18.59 -30.59
CA PHE A 225 13.20 19.04 -30.98
C PHE A 225 12.60 18.15 -32.09
N SER A 226 13.39 17.82 -33.09
CA SER A 226 12.93 17.00 -34.23
C SER A 226 12.66 15.55 -33.79
N ALA A 227 13.50 14.96 -32.94
CA ALA A 227 13.31 13.62 -32.41
C ALA A 227 12.05 13.56 -31.53
N CYS A 228 11.87 14.50 -30.61
CA CYS A 228 10.67 14.57 -29.77
C CYS A 228 9.38 14.73 -30.59
N LEU A 229 9.41 15.57 -31.65
CA LEU A 229 8.27 15.75 -32.56
C LEU A 229 7.96 14.46 -33.35
N SER A 230 8.97 13.73 -33.80
CA SER A 230 8.80 12.45 -34.48
C SER A 230 8.20 11.39 -33.51
N ASN A 231 8.69 11.35 -32.28
CA ASN A 231 8.18 10.47 -31.23
C ASN A 231 6.72 10.79 -30.89
N LEU A 232 6.39 12.09 -30.76
CA LEU A 232 5.01 12.54 -30.57
C LEU A 232 4.10 12.07 -31.72
N SER A 233 4.54 12.18 -32.96
CA SER A 233 3.77 11.71 -34.11
C SER A 233 3.50 10.21 -34.07
N ARG A 234 4.46 9.39 -33.63
CA ARG A 234 4.27 7.95 -33.44
C ARG A 234 3.22 7.66 -32.37
N VAL A 235 3.28 8.36 -31.25
CA VAL A 235 2.32 8.22 -30.15
C VAL A 235 0.92 8.66 -30.58
N LEU A 236 0.77 9.82 -31.22
CA LEU A 236 -0.52 10.34 -31.70
C LEU A 236 -1.15 9.42 -32.75
N LYS A 237 -0.36 8.85 -33.64
CA LYS A 237 -0.82 7.86 -34.62
C LYS A 237 -1.39 6.63 -33.91
N ARG A 238 -0.71 6.11 -32.90
CA ARG A 238 -1.20 4.97 -32.10
C ARG A 238 -2.50 5.31 -31.36
N CYS A 239 -2.62 6.52 -30.79
CA CYS A 239 -3.85 6.99 -30.19
C CYS A 239 -5.02 7.01 -31.20
N GLU A 240 -4.79 7.46 -32.43
CA GLU A 240 -5.81 7.47 -33.49
C GLU A 240 -6.22 6.05 -33.90
N GLU A 241 -5.26 5.14 -34.08
CA GLU A 241 -5.48 3.73 -34.44
C GLU A 241 -6.29 2.98 -33.40
N THR A 242 -6.11 3.30 -32.11
CA THR A 242 -6.77 2.62 -30.98
C THR A 242 -7.98 3.36 -30.44
N ASN A 243 -8.35 4.52 -31.04
CA ASN A 243 -9.40 5.43 -30.57
C ASN A 243 -9.17 5.96 -29.14
N LEU A 244 -7.92 6.09 -28.72
CA LEU A 244 -7.55 6.73 -27.45
C LEU A 244 -7.62 8.25 -27.64
N VAL A 245 -8.43 8.92 -26.81
CA VAL A 245 -8.71 10.35 -26.91
C VAL A 245 -7.96 11.12 -25.83
N LEU A 246 -7.24 12.15 -26.22
CA LEU A 246 -6.39 12.99 -25.38
C LEU A 246 -7.08 14.31 -25.01
N ASN A 247 -6.77 14.85 -23.84
CA ASN A 247 -7.29 16.11 -23.35
C ASN A 247 -6.41 17.29 -23.75
N TRP A 248 -6.82 18.04 -24.76
CA TRP A 248 -6.06 19.19 -25.25
C TRP A 248 -5.69 20.20 -24.17
N GLU A 249 -6.60 20.52 -23.27
CA GLU A 249 -6.42 21.57 -22.26
C GLU A 249 -5.34 21.25 -21.24
N LYS A 250 -5.08 19.95 -21.01
CA LYS A 250 -4.10 19.49 -20.03
C LYS A 250 -2.77 19.06 -20.66
N CYS A 251 -2.71 18.90 -21.96
CA CYS A 251 -1.50 18.49 -22.66
C CYS A 251 -0.50 19.65 -22.80
N HIS A 252 0.77 19.36 -22.56
CA HIS A 252 1.87 20.28 -22.74
C HIS A 252 2.83 19.74 -23.80
N PHE A 253 3.00 20.45 -24.90
CA PHE A 253 3.78 19.99 -26.04
C PHE A 253 5.10 20.76 -26.19
N MET A 254 6.19 20.03 -26.46
CA MET A 254 7.51 20.57 -26.80
C MET A 254 8.05 21.54 -25.74
N VAL A 255 7.90 21.13 -24.46
CA VAL A 255 8.42 21.88 -23.32
C VAL A 255 9.79 21.36 -22.90
N LYS A 256 10.60 22.19 -22.24
CA LYS A 256 11.92 21.81 -21.74
C LYS A 256 11.92 21.19 -20.34
N GLU A 257 10.85 21.38 -19.61
CA GLU A 257 10.66 20.87 -18.27
C GLU A 257 9.17 20.71 -17.97
N GLY A 258 8.83 19.81 -17.04
CA GLY A 258 7.47 19.63 -16.57
C GLY A 258 7.40 18.86 -15.25
N ILE A 259 6.20 18.78 -14.68
CA ILE A 259 5.95 18.08 -13.44
C ILE A 259 5.32 16.72 -13.77
N VAL A 260 6.01 15.63 -13.42
CA VAL A 260 5.58 14.27 -13.61
C VAL A 260 5.51 13.62 -12.24
N LEU A 261 4.36 13.06 -11.87
CA LEU A 261 4.13 12.39 -10.58
C LEU A 261 4.66 13.21 -9.37
N GLY A 262 4.57 14.53 -9.46
CA GLY A 262 4.98 15.43 -8.38
C GLY A 262 6.48 15.71 -8.29
N HIS A 263 7.25 15.37 -9.31
CA HIS A 263 8.66 15.74 -9.47
C HIS A 263 8.84 16.61 -10.71
N LYS A 264 9.71 17.58 -10.63
CA LYS A 264 10.08 18.39 -11.80
C LYS A 264 11.17 17.68 -12.57
N ILE A 265 10.92 17.39 -13.84
CA ILE A 265 11.83 16.70 -14.76
C ILE A 265 12.35 17.71 -15.78
N SER A 266 13.65 17.66 -16.06
CA SER A 266 14.32 18.51 -17.04
C SER A 266 15.60 17.86 -17.57
N GLU A 267 16.27 18.48 -18.53
CA GLU A 267 17.60 18.09 -19.00
C GLU A 267 18.65 18.05 -17.88
N ARG A 268 18.44 18.81 -16.79
CA ARG A 268 19.36 18.83 -15.63
C ARG A 268 19.19 17.64 -14.69
N GLY A 269 18.10 16.89 -14.81
CA GLY A 269 17.75 15.81 -13.92
C GLY A 269 16.39 15.98 -13.25
N ILE A 270 16.26 15.42 -12.06
CA ILE A 270 15.04 15.35 -11.27
C ILE A 270 15.14 16.34 -10.11
N GLU A 271 14.15 17.21 -9.99
CA GLU A 271 14.03 18.20 -8.91
C GLU A 271 12.71 18.00 -8.15
N VAL A 272 12.66 18.57 -6.96
CA VAL A 272 11.43 18.68 -6.17
C VAL A 272 10.44 19.67 -6.81
N ASP A 273 9.15 19.43 -6.65
CA ASP A 273 8.10 20.37 -7.11
C ASP A 273 8.07 21.60 -6.21
N LYS A 274 8.53 22.73 -6.74
CA LYS A 274 8.61 24.01 -5.99
C LYS A 274 7.26 24.47 -5.44
N ALA A 275 6.16 24.27 -6.19
CA ALA A 275 4.84 24.67 -5.73
C ALA A 275 4.39 23.86 -4.49
N LYS A 276 4.72 22.58 -4.43
CA LYS A 276 4.46 21.77 -3.22
C LYS A 276 5.36 22.17 -2.05
N ILE A 277 6.61 22.51 -2.32
CA ILE A 277 7.54 22.95 -1.27
C ILE A 277 7.11 24.29 -0.67
N GLU A 278 6.73 25.27 -1.48
CA GLU A 278 6.23 26.56 -0.99
C GLU A 278 5.08 26.38 0.00
N VAL A 279 4.16 25.46 -0.31
CA VAL A 279 3.08 25.11 0.62
C VAL A 279 3.59 24.50 1.91
N MET A 280 4.56 23.58 1.84
CA MET A 280 5.14 22.95 3.04
C MET A 280 5.92 23.95 3.90
N VAL A 281 6.62 24.88 3.27
CA VAL A 281 7.36 25.95 3.97
C VAL A 281 6.39 26.92 4.68
N ALA A 282 5.22 27.19 4.11
CA ALA A 282 4.20 28.04 4.71
C ALA A 282 3.42 27.38 5.87
N LEU A 283 3.56 26.06 6.08
CA LEU A 283 2.86 25.35 7.17
C LEU A 283 3.34 25.85 8.55
N ALA A 284 2.39 26.11 9.46
CA ALA A 284 2.68 26.35 10.86
C ALA A 284 3.17 25.08 11.56
N PRO A 285 3.88 25.19 12.70
CA PRO A 285 4.26 24.03 13.50
C PRO A 285 3.06 23.14 13.85
N PRO A 286 3.21 21.80 13.76
CA PRO A 286 2.14 20.85 14.06
C PRO A 286 1.59 21.01 15.50
N LYS A 287 0.25 21.02 15.63
CA LYS A 287 -0.44 21.08 16.93
C LYS A 287 -1.06 19.74 17.33
N THR A 288 -1.12 18.77 16.40
CA THR A 288 -1.71 17.45 16.65
C THR A 288 -0.88 16.35 16.01
N VAL A 289 -1.05 15.10 16.49
CA VAL A 289 -0.45 13.90 15.88
C VAL A 289 -0.84 13.77 14.40
N LYS A 290 -2.06 14.19 14.04
CA LYS A 290 -2.53 14.18 12.65
C LYS A 290 -1.74 15.15 11.77
N ASP A 291 -1.40 16.32 12.30
CA ASP A 291 -0.61 17.32 11.57
C ASP A 291 0.82 16.82 11.34
N ILE A 292 1.42 16.20 12.37
CA ILE A 292 2.75 15.56 12.24
C ILE A 292 2.71 14.49 11.16
N ARG A 293 1.73 13.59 11.19
CA ARG A 293 1.59 12.51 10.19
C ARG A 293 1.43 13.09 8.78
N SER A 294 0.63 14.13 8.64
CA SER A 294 0.45 14.82 7.36
C SER A 294 1.74 15.48 6.87
N PHE A 295 2.45 16.19 7.74
CA PHE A 295 3.71 16.84 7.40
C PHE A 295 4.79 15.83 7.01
N LEU A 296 5.01 14.80 7.85
CA LEU A 296 6.00 13.75 7.57
C LEU A 296 5.66 12.94 6.31
N GLY A 297 4.37 12.73 6.01
CA GLY A 297 3.96 12.11 4.74
C GLY A 297 4.35 12.96 3.53
N HIS A 298 4.12 14.28 3.58
CA HIS A 298 4.50 15.17 2.49
C HIS A 298 6.02 15.30 2.33
N VAL A 299 6.77 15.43 3.43
CA VAL A 299 8.24 15.54 3.38
C VAL A 299 8.86 14.19 3.03
N GLY A 300 8.28 13.09 3.52
CA GLY A 300 8.72 11.71 3.24
C GLY A 300 8.67 11.35 1.76
N PHE A 301 7.73 11.94 1.01
CA PHE A 301 7.67 11.79 -0.44
C PHE A 301 8.95 12.28 -1.15
N TYR A 302 9.61 13.31 -0.60
CA TYR A 302 10.87 13.86 -1.11
C TYR A 302 12.11 13.39 -0.33
N ARG A 303 12.01 12.33 0.47
CA ARG A 303 13.12 11.86 1.33
C ARG A 303 14.40 11.51 0.56
N ARG A 304 14.28 11.11 -0.72
CA ARG A 304 15.45 10.82 -1.58
C ARG A 304 16.37 12.02 -1.80
N PHE A 305 15.84 13.23 -1.64
CA PHE A 305 16.59 14.49 -1.77
C PHE A 305 17.14 14.98 -0.43
N ILE A 306 16.80 14.34 0.70
CA ILE A 306 17.14 14.79 2.04
C ILE A 306 18.11 13.78 2.66
N GLN A 307 19.37 14.16 2.74
CA GLN A 307 20.35 13.41 3.50
C GLN A 307 19.94 13.41 4.98
N ASP A 308 20.13 12.27 5.67
CA ASP A 308 19.80 12.07 7.09
C ASP A 308 18.33 12.27 7.46
N PHE A 309 17.39 12.02 6.51
CA PHE A 309 15.96 12.22 6.71
C PHE A 309 15.44 11.52 7.99
N SER A 310 15.78 10.24 8.18
CA SER A 310 15.30 9.45 9.33
C SER A 310 15.79 10.01 10.66
N MET A 311 17.02 10.53 10.71
CA MET A 311 17.58 11.17 11.89
C MET A 311 16.87 12.49 12.20
N ILE A 312 16.74 13.36 11.21
CA ILE A 312 16.11 14.68 11.38
C ILE A 312 14.64 14.54 11.77
N ALA A 313 13.91 13.60 11.15
CA ALA A 313 12.48 13.36 11.40
C ALA A 313 12.20 12.69 12.75
N ARG A 314 13.19 12.10 13.40
CA ARG A 314 13.03 11.25 14.60
C ARG A 314 12.28 11.88 15.76
N PRO A 315 12.54 13.13 16.21
CA PRO A 315 11.78 13.74 17.31
C PRO A 315 10.28 13.75 17.02
N MET A 316 9.90 14.05 15.79
CA MET A 316 8.49 14.08 15.37
C MET A 316 7.90 12.67 15.19
N THR A 317 8.70 11.69 14.72
CA THR A 317 8.20 10.31 14.55
C THR A 317 7.93 9.64 15.89
N LYS A 318 8.67 9.96 16.95
CA LYS A 318 8.38 9.52 18.32
C LYS A 318 6.96 9.88 18.76
N LEU A 319 6.45 11.05 18.37
CA LEU A 319 5.11 11.51 18.71
C LEU A 319 3.99 10.78 17.95
N LEU A 320 4.31 9.93 16.96
CA LEU A 320 3.35 9.09 16.27
C LEU A 320 3.04 7.78 17.00
N CYS A 321 3.86 7.40 18.00
CA CYS A 321 3.66 6.19 18.80
C CYS A 321 2.40 6.31 19.66
N LYS A 322 1.64 5.20 19.79
CA LYS A 322 0.34 5.19 20.48
C LYS A 322 0.43 5.55 21.98
N GLU A 323 1.58 5.28 22.60
CA GLU A 323 1.82 5.46 24.04
C GLU A 323 2.48 6.80 24.39
N ALA A 324 2.91 7.58 23.38
CA ALA A 324 3.57 8.85 23.60
C ALA A 324 2.55 9.97 23.84
N ALA A 325 2.71 10.68 24.95
CA ALA A 325 1.98 11.93 25.16
C ALA A 325 2.42 12.96 24.11
N PHE A 326 1.46 13.65 23.49
CA PHE A 326 1.78 14.67 22.51
C PHE A 326 2.41 15.88 23.18
N ASN A 327 3.73 16.01 23.07
CA ASN A 327 4.49 17.18 23.49
C ASN A 327 5.41 17.62 22.34
N PHE A 328 5.03 18.71 21.66
CA PHE A 328 5.82 19.27 20.56
C PHE A 328 6.87 20.22 21.14
N ASP A 329 8.01 19.65 21.53
CA ASP A 329 9.11 20.34 22.18
C ASP A 329 10.03 21.10 21.19
N TRP A 330 11.13 21.65 21.72
CA TRP A 330 12.10 22.38 20.93
C TRP A 330 12.85 21.51 19.90
N GLU A 331 13.10 20.24 20.23
CA GLU A 331 13.74 19.26 19.31
C GLU A 331 12.84 18.98 18.11
N CYS A 332 11.54 18.84 18.34
CA CYS A 332 10.55 18.69 17.29
C CYS A 332 10.47 19.95 16.42
N LEU A 333 10.53 21.13 17.01
CA LEU A 333 10.51 22.40 16.29
C LEU A 333 11.78 22.59 15.43
N GLU A 334 12.93 22.24 15.96
CA GLU A 334 14.20 22.28 15.22
C GLU A 334 14.18 21.28 14.05
N ALA A 335 13.75 20.04 14.28
CA ALA A 335 13.57 19.01 13.26
C ALA A 335 12.62 19.47 12.15
N PHE A 336 11.49 20.08 12.52
CA PHE A 336 10.52 20.64 11.60
C PHE A 336 11.12 21.73 10.71
N LYS A 337 11.87 22.69 11.28
CA LYS A 337 12.57 23.74 10.54
C LYS A 337 13.64 23.16 9.62
N LYS A 338 14.49 22.27 10.16
CA LYS A 338 15.58 21.64 9.42
C LYS A 338 15.09 20.83 8.19
N LEU A 339 13.95 20.11 8.32
CA LEU A 339 13.37 19.42 7.18
C LEU A 339 12.86 20.40 6.10
N LYS A 340 12.26 21.52 6.49
CA LYS A 340 11.87 22.58 5.54
C LYS A 340 13.06 23.17 4.80
N ASP A 341 14.12 23.51 5.53
CA ASP A 341 15.33 24.09 4.94
C ASP A 341 16.01 23.10 3.98
N LYS A 342 16.05 21.80 4.33
CA LYS A 342 16.58 20.74 3.46
C LYS A 342 15.73 20.55 2.18
N LEU A 343 14.42 20.74 2.24
CA LEU A 343 13.55 20.71 1.05
C LEU A 343 13.78 21.91 0.13
N VAL A 344 13.96 23.11 0.70
CA VAL A 344 14.24 24.33 -0.07
C VAL A 344 15.58 24.23 -0.76
N SER A 345 16.58 23.66 -0.09
CA SER A 345 17.95 23.46 -0.59
C SER A 345 18.16 22.08 -1.24
N ALA A 346 17.08 21.38 -1.59
CA ALA A 346 17.16 20.05 -2.17
C ALA A 346 18.01 20.03 -3.46
N PRO A 347 18.98 19.11 -3.57
CA PRO A 347 19.83 19.02 -4.75
C PRO A 347 19.05 18.54 -5.97
N ILE A 348 19.55 18.85 -7.17
CA ILE A 348 19.11 18.18 -8.40
C ILE A 348 19.77 16.80 -8.40
N VAL A 349 18.96 15.77 -8.59
CA VAL A 349 19.45 14.39 -8.70
C VAL A 349 19.66 14.04 -10.16
N GLU A 350 20.88 13.64 -10.49
CA GLU A 350 21.20 13.13 -11.83
C GLU A 350 20.70 11.70 -11.96
N PRO A 351 20.07 11.31 -13.09
CA PRO A 351 19.62 9.95 -13.30
C PRO A 351 20.81 9.00 -13.51
N PRO A 352 20.61 7.70 -13.16
CA PRO A 352 21.61 6.68 -13.39
C PRO A 352 21.81 6.40 -14.89
N ASP A 353 22.97 5.91 -15.22
CA ASP A 353 23.28 5.29 -16.50
C ASP A 353 23.00 3.78 -16.37
N TRP A 354 21.98 3.30 -17.08
CA TRP A 354 21.52 1.91 -16.96
C TRP A 354 22.49 0.87 -17.53
N ASP A 355 23.48 1.30 -18.33
CA ASP A 355 24.53 0.44 -18.90
C ASP A 355 25.70 0.25 -17.91
N LEU A 356 25.78 1.06 -16.85
CA LEU A 356 26.81 1.01 -15.83
C LEU A 356 26.34 0.19 -14.62
N PRO A 357 27.26 -0.54 -13.95
CA PRO A 357 26.93 -1.25 -12.71
C PRO A 357 26.55 -0.27 -11.59
N PHE A 358 25.55 -0.65 -10.80
CA PHE A 358 25.21 0.08 -9.58
C PHE A 358 26.18 -0.26 -8.45
N GLU A 359 26.58 0.74 -7.69
CA GLU A 359 27.42 0.61 -6.50
C GLU A 359 26.58 0.88 -5.26
N ILE A 360 26.55 -0.08 -4.32
CA ILE A 360 25.89 0.07 -3.03
C ILE A 360 26.94 0.13 -1.94
N MET A 361 26.92 1.17 -1.12
CA MET A 361 27.70 1.30 0.09
C MET A 361 26.78 1.11 1.27
N CYS A 362 27.06 0.09 2.09
CA CYS A 362 26.27 -0.23 3.29
C CYS A 362 27.17 -0.16 4.51
N ASP A 363 26.57 0.22 5.63
CA ASP A 363 27.17 0.18 6.95
C ASP A 363 26.10 0.00 8.03
N ALA A 364 26.49 -0.68 9.12
CA ALA A 364 25.59 -0.94 10.24
C ALA A 364 26.23 -0.56 11.57
N SER A 365 25.54 0.26 12.35
CA SER A 365 25.89 0.53 13.74
C SER A 365 25.04 -0.30 14.71
N ASP A 366 25.24 -0.08 16.00
CA ASP A 366 24.39 -0.69 17.02
C ASP A 366 22.93 -0.22 16.96
N TYR A 367 22.65 0.91 16.33
CA TYR A 367 21.35 1.58 16.40
C TYR A 367 20.66 1.81 15.06
N ALA A 368 21.42 1.85 13.98
CA ALA A 368 20.88 2.15 12.66
C ALA A 368 21.67 1.45 11.56
N VAL A 369 21.03 1.27 10.40
CA VAL A 369 21.68 0.86 9.17
C VAL A 369 21.60 1.99 8.16
N GLY A 370 22.71 2.21 7.44
CA GLY A 370 22.84 3.18 6.37
C GLY A 370 23.15 2.50 5.04
N ALA A 371 22.59 3.03 3.96
CA ALA A 371 22.86 2.56 2.61
C ALA A 371 22.86 3.72 1.62
N VAL A 372 23.77 3.67 0.67
CA VAL A 372 23.89 4.65 -0.41
C VAL A 372 23.93 3.90 -1.73
N LEU A 373 23.06 4.28 -2.65
CA LEU A 373 23.09 3.84 -4.03
C LEU A 373 23.82 4.89 -4.88
N GLY A 374 24.78 4.46 -5.65
CA GLY A 374 25.53 5.34 -6.56
C GLY A 374 26.05 4.61 -7.79
N GLN A 375 26.71 5.32 -8.64
CA GLN A 375 27.41 4.82 -9.82
C GLN A 375 28.75 5.52 -9.98
N LYS A 376 29.72 4.82 -10.54
CA LYS A 376 31.04 5.37 -10.82
C LYS A 376 31.08 5.84 -12.27
N LYS A 377 31.15 7.16 -12.48
CA LYS A 377 31.31 7.80 -13.77
C LYS A 377 32.54 8.70 -13.71
N ASP A 378 33.43 8.63 -14.69
CA ASP A 378 34.64 9.44 -14.77
C ASP A 378 35.52 9.40 -13.49
N LYS A 379 35.66 8.21 -12.90
CA LYS A 379 36.37 7.97 -11.61
C LYS A 379 35.74 8.66 -10.38
N LYS A 380 34.59 9.32 -10.51
CA LYS A 380 33.84 9.91 -9.41
C LYS A 380 32.61 9.06 -9.12
N THR A 381 32.26 8.89 -7.86
CA THR A 381 31.01 8.24 -7.44
C THR A 381 29.90 9.29 -7.40
N HIS A 382 28.89 9.12 -8.25
CA HIS A 382 27.67 9.92 -8.26
C HIS A 382 26.62 9.19 -7.41
N VAL A 383 26.07 9.89 -6.42
CA VAL A 383 25.05 9.34 -5.53
C VAL A 383 23.69 9.52 -6.16
N ILE A 384 22.91 8.42 -6.21
CA ILE A 384 21.57 8.38 -6.76
C ILE A 384 20.53 8.42 -5.65
N TYR A 385 20.76 7.66 -4.56
CA TYR A 385 19.79 7.55 -3.47
C TYR A 385 20.47 7.32 -2.11
N TYR A 386 19.95 8.00 -1.07
CA TYR A 386 20.34 7.77 0.32
C TYR A 386 19.21 7.02 1.04
N ALA A 387 19.56 6.01 1.83
CA ALA A 387 18.62 5.32 2.69
C ALA A 387 19.22 5.06 4.07
N SER A 388 18.41 5.26 5.09
CA SER A 388 18.76 4.92 6.46
C SER A 388 17.54 4.37 7.19
N LYS A 389 17.80 3.49 8.17
CA LYS A 389 16.76 2.90 9.01
C LYS A 389 17.29 2.72 10.42
N THR A 390 16.48 3.09 11.42
CA THR A 390 16.75 2.76 12.82
C THR A 390 16.42 1.29 13.09
N LEU A 391 17.27 0.61 13.87
CA LEU A 391 17.05 -0.76 14.28
C LEU A 391 15.99 -0.82 15.38
N ASP A 392 15.13 -1.83 15.35
CA ASP A 392 14.25 -2.15 16.45
C ASP A 392 15.01 -2.84 17.60
N GLU A 393 14.38 -2.99 18.77
CA GLU A 393 15.02 -3.57 19.96
C GLU A 393 15.56 -4.99 19.74
N ALA A 394 14.90 -5.78 18.89
CA ALA A 394 15.35 -7.13 18.55
C ALA A 394 16.56 -7.06 17.61
N GLN A 395 16.53 -6.17 16.60
CA GLN A 395 17.61 -5.98 15.64
C GLN A 395 18.87 -5.38 16.29
N MET A 396 18.73 -4.51 17.30
CA MET A 396 19.88 -3.99 18.07
C MET A 396 20.69 -5.09 18.75
N LYS A 397 20.05 -6.21 19.10
CA LYS A 397 20.70 -7.38 19.72
C LYS A 397 21.34 -8.36 18.73
N TYR A 398 21.27 -8.08 17.42
CA TYR A 398 21.92 -8.91 16.42
C TYR A 398 23.44 -8.82 16.51
N ALA A 399 24.14 -9.90 16.13
CA ALA A 399 25.59 -9.87 15.99
C ALA A 399 25.99 -8.87 14.87
N THR A 400 27.17 -8.28 14.95
CA THR A 400 27.67 -7.31 13.96
C THR A 400 27.52 -7.82 12.52
N THR A 401 27.90 -9.06 12.24
CA THR A 401 27.74 -9.69 10.92
C THR A 401 26.26 -9.77 10.49
N GLU A 402 25.34 -10.00 11.43
CA GLU A 402 23.89 -10.04 11.14
C GLU A 402 23.36 -8.64 10.85
N LYS A 403 23.87 -7.60 11.56
CA LYS A 403 23.50 -6.19 11.30
C LYS A 403 24.01 -5.73 9.93
N GLU A 404 25.24 -6.08 9.58
CA GLU A 404 25.83 -5.75 8.29
C GLU A 404 25.07 -6.42 7.13
N LEU A 405 24.73 -7.70 7.26
CA LEU A 405 23.90 -8.37 6.24
C LEU A 405 22.49 -7.77 6.20
N LEU A 406 21.92 -7.36 7.34
CA LEU A 406 20.64 -6.67 7.39
C LEU A 406 20.70 -5.33 6.64
N ALA A 407 21.80 -4.58 6.73
CA ALA A 407 22.01 -3.35 5.97
C ALA A 407 21.97 -3.60 4.46
N ILE A 408 22.61 -4.66 3.99
CA ILE A 408 22.56 -5.07 2.58
C ILE A 408 21.12 -5.43 2.17
N VAL A 409 20.44 -6.29 2.93
CA VAL A 409 19.06 -6.69 2.64
C VAL A 409 18.11 -5.49 2.64
N TYR A 410 18.30 -4.57 3.56
CA TYR A 410 17.55 -3.32 3.61
C TYR A 410 17.80 -2.46 2.36
N ALA A 411 19.07 -2.30 1.95
CA ALA A 411 19.45 -1.59 0.74
C ALA A 411 18.77 -2.19 -0.50
N PHE A 412 18.81 -3.52 -0.65
CA PHE A 412 18.18 -4.20 -1.78
C PHE A 412 16.66 -4.03 -1.81
N LYS A 413 15.99 -4.13 -0.67
CA LYS A 413 14.56 -3.85 -0.58
C LYS A 413 14.23 -2.38 -0.93
N LYS A 414 15.10 -1.45 -0.54
CA LYS A 414 14.87 -0.03 -0.77
C LYS A 414 15.16 0.41 -2.20
N PHE A 415 16.19 -0.17 -2.81
CA PHE A 415 16.66 0.18 -4.14
C PHE A 415 16.24 -0.82 -5.22
N ILE A 416 15.25 -1.68 -4.94
CA ILE A 416 14.82 -2.76 -5.83
C ILE A 416 14.50 -2.26 -7.24
N SER A 417 13.89 -1.07 -7.36
CA SER A 417 13.56 -0.43 -8.62
C SER A 417 14.77 -0.13 -9.52
N TYR A 418 15.97 -0.07 -8.96
CA TYR A 418 17.21 0.17 -9.70
C TYR A 418 18.01 -1.13 -9.94
N LEU A 419 17.85 -2.11 -9.05
CA LEU A 419 18.74 -3.27 -9.00
C LEU A 419 18.25 -4.46 -9.80
N VAL A 420 16.93 -4.52 -10.09
CA VAL A 420 16.35 -5.64 -10.89
C VAL A 420 16.90 -5.59 -12.30
N GLY A 421 17.58 -6.71 -12.71
CA GLY A 421 18.17 -6.84 -14.04
C GLY A 421 19.51 -6.12 -14.25
N SER A 422 20.02 -5.43 -13.21
CA SER A 422 21.29 -4.70 -13.28
C SER A 422 22.40 -5.40 -12.52
N LYS A 423 23.65 -5.14 -12.90
CA LYS A 423 24.83 -5.62 -12.16
C LYS A 423 25.09 -4.73 -10.95
N VAL A 424 25.25 -5.34 -9.76
CA VAL A 424 25.37 -4.64 -8.49
C VAL A 424 26.71 -4.94 -7.83
N ILE A 425 27.43 -3.90 -7.43
CA ILE A 425 28.67 -4.00 -6.65
C ILE A 425 28.38 -3.48 -5.24
N ILE A 426 28.54 -4.32 -4.24
CA ILE A 426 28.33 -3.97 -2.84
C ILE A 426 29.66 -3.70 -2.17
N TYR A 427 29.81 -2.54 -1.56
CA TYR A 427 30.95 -2.19 -0.72
C TYR A 427 30.57 -2.29 0.75
N THR A 428 31.36 -3.05 1.51
CA THR A 428 31.25 -3.20 2.96
C THR A 428 32.65 -3.25 3.58
N ASP A 429 32.79 -2.83 4.82
CA ASP A 429 34.05 -2.93 5.57
C ASP A 429 34.15 -4.27 6.33
N HIS A 430 33.08 -5.10 6.29
CA HIS A 430 33.05 -6.38 7.00
C HIS A 430 33.42 -7.56 6.08
N ALA A 431 34.69 -7.91 6.01
CA ALA A 431 35.25 -8.98 5.16
C ALA A 431 34.54 -10.35 5.31
N ALA A 432 33.93 -10.63 6.47
CA ALA A 432 33.24 -11.90 6.74
C ALA A 432 32.02 -12.11 5.84
N LEU A 433 31.38 -11.04 5.33
CA LEU A 433 30.19 -11.15 4.49
C LEU A 433 30.45 -11.84 3.15
N ARG A 434 31.63 -11.63 2.57
CA ARG A 434 32.05 -12.31 1.33
C ARG A 434 32.10 -13.84 1.50
N HIS A 435 32.59 -14.30 2.65
CA HIS A 435 32.69 -15.72 2.98
C HIS A 435 31.34 -16.30 3.41
N LEU A 436 30.46 -15.47 4.00
CA LEU A 436 29.15 -15.90 4.45
C LEU A 436 28.25 -16.32 3.27
N MET A 437 28.31 -15.61 2.15
CA MET A 437 27.54 -15.94 0.93
C MET A 437 27.89 -17.33 0.35
N ALA A 438 29.11 -17.82 0.59
CA ALA A 438 29.54 -19.14 0.13
C ALA A 438 29.33 -20.26 1.17
N LYS A 439 28.91 -19.93 2.40
CA LYS A 439 28.83 -20.86 3.51
C LYS A 439 27.48 -21.59 3.54
N LYS A 440 27.49 -22.93 3.43
CA LYS A 440 26.28 -23.76 3.45
C LYS A 440 25.65 -23.91 4.84
N ASP A 441 26.44 -23.77 5.90
CA ASP A 441 26.02 -23.96 7.30
C ASP A 441 25.90 -22.61 8.04
N ALA A 442 25.05 -21.72 7.56
CA ALA A 442 24.74 -20.46 8.23
C ALA A 442 23.45 -20.56 9.05
N LYS A 443 23.28 -19.67 10.05
CA LYS A 443 22.03 -19.60 10.81
C LYS A 443 20.82 -19.45 9.87
N PRO A 444 19.64 -20.04 10.18
CA PRO A 444 18.46 -20.05 9.29
C PRO A 444 18.03 -18.65 8.81
N ARG A 445 18.21 -17.61 9.65
CA ARG A 445 17.94 -16.22 9.29
C ARG A 445 18.88 -15.73 8.20
N LEU A 446 20.17 -15.99 8.34
CA LEU A 446 21.20 -15.59 7.37
C LEU A 446 20.97 -16.30 6.02
N LEU A 447 20.65 -17.60 6.05
CA LEU A 447 20.32 -18.37 4.84
C LEU A 447 19.15 -17.74 4.09
N ARG A 448 18.08 -17.32 4.79
CA ARG A 448 16.93 -16.67 4.17
C ARG A 448 17.33 -15.34 3.50
N TRP A 449 18.17 -14.54 4.14
CA TRP A 449 18.67 -13.30 3.57
C TRP A 449 19.60 -13.53 2.38
N ILE A 450 20.44 -14.55 2.44
CA ILE A 450 21.31 -14.97 1.33
C ILE A 450 20.47 -15.39 0.13
N LEU A 451 19.41 -16.19 0.33
CA LEU A 451 18.48 -16.61 -0.73
C LEU A 451 17.81 -15.40 -1.41
N LEU A 452 17.40 -14.38 -0.64
CA LEU A 452 16.83 -13.15 -1.22
C LEU A 452 17.85 -12.40 -2.09
N LEU A 453 19.13 -12.45 -1.73
CA LEU A 453 20.18 -11.76 -2.49
C LEU A 453 20.63 -12.56 -3.73
N GLN A 454 20.41 -13.88 -3.78
CA GLN A 454 20.75 -14.71 -4.93
C GLN A 454 19.91 -14.44 -6.19
N GLU A 455 18.79 -13.70 -6.04
CA GLU A 455 17.96 -13.26 -7.18
C GLU A 455 18.63 -12.15 -8.01
N PHE A 456 19.75 -11.59 -7.52
CA PHE A 456 20.44 -10.44 -8.15
C PHE A 456 21.86 -10.83 -8.61
N ASP A 457 22.31 -10.22 -9.72
CA ASP A 457 23.70 -10.30 -10.16
C ASP A 457 24.56 -9.36 -9.30
N LEU A 458 25.07 -9.88 -8.19
CA LEU A 458 25.81 -9.09 -7.20
C LEU A 458 27.26 -9.54 -7.00
N GLN A 459 28.11 -8.57 -6.71
CA GLN A 459 29.51 -8.76 -6.31
C GLN A 459 29.82 -8.00 -5.04
N ILE A 460 30.26 -8.69 -3.97
CA ILE A 460 30.70 -8.06 -2.73
C ILE A 460 32.19 -7.74 -2.81
N ARG A 461 32.56 -6.50 -2.50
CA ARG A 461 33.91 -6.01 -2.42
C ARG A 461 34.21 -5.38 -1.07
N ASP A 462 35.35 -5.70 -0.51
CA ASP A 462 35.84 -5.07 0.73
C ASP A 462 36.27 -3.64 0.44
N LYS A 463 35.88 -2.69 1.28
CA LYS A 463 36.28 -1.31 1.21
C LYS A 463 36.59 -0.79 2.63
N PRO A 464 37.78 -0.22 2.87
CA PRO A 464 38.13 0.32 4.19
C PRO A 464 37.07 1.34 4.66
N GLY A 465 36.71 1.31 5.95
CA GLY A 465 35.65 2.17 6.52
C GLY A 465 35.90 3.68 6.29
N VAL A 466 37.18 4.12 6.24
CA VAL A 466 37.53 5.52 5.91
C VAL A 466 37.02 5.94 4.52
N GLU A 467 36.96 5.02 3.56
CA GLU A 467 36.47 5.27 2.22
C GLU A 467 34.95 5.04 2.08
N ASN A 468 34.30 4.45 3.11
CA ASN A 468 32.87 4.23 3.22
C ASN A 468 32.15 5.31 4.06
N GLY A 469 32.78 6.47 4.20
CA GLY A 469 32.43 7.52 5.17
C GLY A 469 30.98 8.00 5.11
N VAL A 470 30.29 7.91 3.96
CA VAL A 470 28.88 8.34 3.85
C VAL A 470 27.95 7.30 4.49
N ALA A 471 28.17 6.01 4.23
CA ALA A 471 27.37 4.95 4.84
C ALA A 471 27.67 4.84 6.35
N ASP A 472 28.94 4.95 6.74
CA ASP A 472 29.39 5.01 8.14
C ASP A 472 28.75 6.17 8.91
N HIS A 473 28.67 7.37 8.30
CA HIS A 473 27.94 8.50 8.89
C HIS A 473 26.46 8.22 9.08
N LEU A 474 25.79 7.60 8.09
CA LEU A 474 24.37 7.27 8.17
C LEU A 474 24.05 6.19 9.21
N SER A 475 25.01 5.33 9.56
CA SER A 475 24.85 4.27 10.56
C SER A 475 25.18 4.74 11.99
N ARG A 476 26.18 5.60 12.20
CA ARG A 476 26.70 6.00 13.54
C ARG A 476 25.86 7.03 14.28
N LEU A 477 24.58 7.06 14.05
CA LEU A 477 23.67 7.97 14.74
C LEU A 477 23.48 7.55 16.20
N LYS A 478 24.02 8.29 17.17
CA LYS A 478 23.81 8.04 18.60
C LYS A 478 22.34 8.16 18.97
N ILE A 479 21.81 7.16 19.63
CA ILE A 479 20.41 7.05 20.03
C ILE A 479 20.33 6.92 21.54
N ASP A 480 19.69 7.88 22.21
CA ASP A 480 19.18 7.65 23.55
C ASP A 480 17.95 6.73 23.51
N SER A 481 17.99 5.76 24.40
CA SER A 481 17.21 4.54 24.45
C SER A 481 15.67 4.68 24.39
N GLY A 482 15.06 3.79 23.65
CA GLY A 482 13.89 3.04 24.06
C GLY A 482 12.52 3.47 23.56
N ILE A 483 12.23 3.48 22.23
CA ILE A 483 10.86 3.23 21.72
C ILE A 483 10.99 2.76 20.26
N PRO A 484 10.35 1.63 19.85
CA PRO A 484 10.34 1.17 18.45
C PRO A 484 9.59 2.16 17.58
N ILE A 485 10.18 2.58 16.47
CA ILE A 485 9.57 3.48 15.50
C ILE A 485 8.91 2.63 14.42
N ASP A 486 7.59 2.78 14.26
CA ASP A 486 6.87 2.24 13.11
C ASP A 486 7.15 3.13 11.88
N GLU A 487 8.00 2.66 10.97
CA GLU A 487 8.36 3.37 9.73
C GLU A 487 7.29 3.21 8.62
N GLY A 488 6.15 2.59 8.90
CA GLY A 488 5.03 2.46 7.98
C GLY A 488 4.33 3.79 7.70
N LEU A 489 4.99 4.70 6.99
CA LEU A 489 4.33 5.87 6.42
C LEU A 489 3.33 5.43 5.34
N PRO A 490 2.14 6.06 5.23
CA PRO A 490 1.04 5.59 4.37
C PRO A 490 1.39 5.37 2.90
N GLU A 491 2.47 5.95 2.41
CA GLU A 491 2.89 5.86 1.01
C GLU A 491 3.67 4.57 0.68
N GLU A 492 4.26 3.90 1.67
CA GLU A 492 4.88 2.58 1.46
C GLU A 492 3.86 1.43 1.36
N GLN A 493 2.63 1.64 1.83
CA GLN A 493 1.55 0.65 1.69
C GLN A 493 0.99 0.53 0.27
N ILE A 494 1.22 1.51 -0.60
CA ILE A 494 0.77 1.46 -2.01
C ILE A 494 1.72 0.63 -2.88
N MET A 495 2.99 0.48 -2.45
CA MET A 495 4.03 -0.22 -3.22
C MET A 495 4.38 -1.62 -2.68
N ALA A 496 3.82 -2.04 -1.55
CA ALA A 496 4.08 -3.36 -0.96
C ALA A 496 3.00 -4.38 -1.33
N ILE A 497 2.79 -4.60 -2.62
CA ILE A 497 2.16 -5.83 -3.12
C ILE A 497 3.30 -6.75 -3.59
N GLY A 498 3.95 -7.36 -2.64
CA GLY A 498 5.00 -8.34 -2.89
C GLY A 498 5.54 -8.90 -1.58
N ALA A 499 5.09 -10.11 -1.23
CA ALA A 499 5.66 -11.02 -0.24
C ALA A 499 6.00 -10.40 1.14
N VAL A 500 4.99 -10.21 1.99
CA VAL A 500 5.21 -10.11 3.44
C VAL A 500 5.48 -11.52 3.97
N VAL A 501 6.74 -11.87 4.11
CA VAL A 501 7.15 -12.97 4.97
C VAL A 501 7.26 -12.40 6.40
N ALA A 502 6.21 -12.56 7.19
CA ALA A 502 6.23 -12.24 8.60
C ALA A 502 7.15 -13.24 9.33
N VAL A 503 8.23 -12.75 9.87
CA VAL A 503 9.13 -13.52 10.75
C VAL A 503 8.63 -13.36 12.18
N CYS A 504 8.04 -14.42 12.74
CA CYS A 504 7.82 -14.51 14.18
C CYS A 504 9.09 -15.06 14.83
N GLU A 505 9.74 -14.25 15.65
CA GLU A 505 10.83 -14.69 16.53
C GLU A 505 10.29 -14.86 17.96
N THR A 506 10.27 -16.08 18.43
CA THR A 506 10.20 -16.38 19.86
C THR A 506 11.48 -17.10 20.26
N GLY A 507 12.48 -16.33 20.74
CA GLY A 507 13.64 -16.88 21.41
C GLY A 507 13.35 -17.04 22.91
N LYS A 508 12.91 -18.22 23.35
CA LYS A 508 13.08 -18.66 24.74
C LYS A 508 14.16 -19.73 24.78
N LYS A 509 15.17 -19.49 25.64
CA LYS A 509 16.18 -20.48 26.00
C LYS A 509 15.51 -21.72 26.56
N LEU A 510 15.90 -22.87 26.02
CA LEU A 510 15.63 -24.16 26.66
C LEU A 510 16.49 -24.25 27.94
N GLU A 511 15.85 -24.22 29.11
CA GLU A 511 16.37 -24.80 30.35
C GLU A 511 16.02 -26.28 30.36
N GLU A 512 17.00 -27.12 30.68
CA GLU A 512 16.81 -28.54 30.85
C GLU A 512 15.80 -28.81 31.98
N VAL A 513 14.65 -29.38 31.62
CA VAL A 513 13.65 -29.89 32.60
C VAL A 513 13.63 -31.39 32.51
N LYS A 514 13.69 -31.99 33.70
CA LYS A 514 13.66 -33.43 33.99
C LYS A 514 12.41 -34.09 33.39
N ALA A 515 12.59 -35.30 32.87
CA ALA A 515 11.57 -36.17 32.32
C ALA A 515 10.41 -36.42 33.31
N THR A 516 9.26 -35.87 32.96
CA THR A 516 7.92 -36.34 33.34
C THR A 516 7.25 -36.81 32.05
N GLU A 517 6.41 -37.86 32.13
CA GLU A 517 5.71 -38.44 30.97
C GLU A 517 4.85 -37.38 30.25
N GLU A 518 5.44 -36.63 29.34
CA GLU A 518 4.76 -35.65 28.53
C GLU A 518 4.15 -36.33 27.30
N LYS A 519 2.84 -36.21 27.13
CA LYS A 519 2.16 -36.56 25.89
C LYS A 519 2.75 -35.69 24.78
N GLY A 520 3.40 -36.32 23.80
CA GLY A 520 3.92 -35.60 22.62
C GLY A 520 2.81 -34.85 21.91
N PRO A 521 3.17 -33.85 21.05
CA PRO A 521 2.20 -33.03 20.31
C PRO A 521 1.27 -33.92 19.47
N TRP A 522 0.04 -33.48 19.22
CA TRP A 522 -1.01 -34.21 18.51
C TRP A 522 -0.57 -34.85 17.18
N TYR A 523 0.46 -34.32 16.56
CA TYR A 523 1.00 -34.82 15.30
C TYR A 523 2.23 -35.75 15.47
N ALA A 524 2.60 -36.14 16.68
CA ALA A 524 3.79 -36.94 16.94
C ALA A 524 3.81 -38.25 16.14
N ASP A 525 2.68 -38.93 16.02
CA ASP A 525 2.55 -40.16 15.23
C ASP A 525 2.79 -39.94 13.75
N LEU A 526 2.35 -38.79 13.20
CA LEU A 526 2.60 -38.40 11.79
C LEU A 526 4.08 -38.18 11.54
N VAL A 527 4.76 -37.49 12.45
CA VAL A 527 6.21 -37.23 12.35
C VAL A 527 6.99 -38.53 12.48
N ASN A 528 6.68 -39.39 13.48
CA ASN A 528 7.35 -40.66 13.66
C ASN A 528 7.22 -41.57 12.43
N TYR A 529 6.06 -41.55 11.77
CA TYR A 529 5.87 -42.28 10.53
C TYR A 529 6.64 -41.67 9.34
N LEU A 530 6.56 -40.36 9.17
CA LEU A 530 7.23 -39.66 8.05
C LEU A 530 8.76 -39.65 8.17
N ALA A 531 9.29 -39.55 9.40
CA ALA A 531 10.72 -39.50 9.67
C ALA A 531 11.38 -40.88 9.74
N CYS A 532 10.72 -41.86 10.39
CA CYS A 532 11.31 -43.15 10.77
C CYS A 532 10.54 -44.36 10.22
N GLY A 533 9.40 -44.17 9.54
CA GLY A 533 8.54 -45.24 9.07
C GLY A 533 7.83 -46.04 10.18
N ARG A 534 7.82 -45.53 11.43
CA ARG A 534 7.19 -46.21 12.58
C ARG A 534 5.68 -46.00 12.54
N GLU A 535 4.94 -47.09 12.47
CA GLU A 535 3.47 -47.08 12.55
C GLU A 535 3.01 -46.84 13.97
N PRO A 536 1.94 -46.05 14.22
CA PRO A 536 1.35 -45.92 15.53
C PRO A 536 0.80 -47.28 16.06
N MET A 537 1.04 -47.57 17.34
CA MET A 537 0.55 -48.80 17.97
C MET A 537 -0.97 -48.72 18.23
N GLY A 538 -1.69 -49.82 17.97
CA GLY A 538 -3.11 -49.95 18.36
C GLY A 538 -4.14 -49.41 17.38
N LEU A 539 -3.78 -49.09 16.15
CA LEU A 539 -4.73 -48.67 15.12
C LEU A 539 -5.53 -49.87 14.58
N ASP A 540 -6.86 -49.79 14.61
CA ASP A 540 -7.75 -50.75 13.95
C ASP A 540 -7.74 -50.56 12.40
N GLY A 541 -8.38 -51.49 11.66
CA GLY A 541 -8.35 -51.51 10.22
C GLY A 541 -8.90 -50.24 9.54
N TYR A 542 -9.87 -49.58 10.16
CA TYR A 542 -10.43 -48.30 9.65
C TYR A 542 -9.54 -47.10 9.98
N ALA A 543 -9.10 -47.00 11.24
CA ALA A 543 -8.19 -45.95 11.70
C ALA A 543 -6.86 -45.99 10.93
N LYS A 544 -6.34 -47.20 10.66
CA LYS A 544 -5.13 -47.39 9.84
C LYS A 544 -5.29 -46.88 8.39
N LYS A 545 -6.42 -47.17 7.73
CA LYS A 545 -6.73 -46.65 6.39
C LYS A 545 -6.85 -45.11 6.38
N LYS A 546 -7.48 -44.55 7.44
CA LYS A 546 -7.63 -43.11 7.60
C LYS A 546 -6.26 -42.47 7.82
N PHE A 547 -5.41 -43.00 8.67
CA PHE A 547 -4.07 -42.51 8.95
C PHE A 547 -3.23 -42.40 7.65
N TYR A 548 -3.17 -43.47 6.84
CA TYR A 548 -2.44 -43.45 5.57
C TYR A 548 -3.01 -42.50 4.54
N LYS A 549 -4.31 -42.21 4.57
CA LYS A 549 -4.93 -41.21 3.70
C LYS A 549 -4.53 -39.80 4.15
N ASP A 550 -4.50 -39.56 5.46
CA ASP A 550 -4.17 -38.25 6.02
C ASP A 550 -2.68 -37.95 5.89
N VAL A 551 -1.79 -38.92 6.13
CA VAL A 551 -0.32 -38.79 5.96
C VAL A 551 0.06 -38.23 4.60
N LYS A 552 -0.62 -38.60 3.51
CA LYS A 552 -0.33 -38.12 2.16
C LYS A 552 -0.42 -36.59 1.97
N ARG A 553 -1.03 -35.91 2.91
CA ARG A 553 -1.18 -34.44 2.89
C ARG A 553 -0.10 -33.74 3.70
N TYR A 554 0.71 -34.49 4.46
CA TYR A 554 1.74 -33.93 5.32
C TYR A 554 3.12 -34.18 4.72
N TYR A 555 4.02 -33.23 4.98
CA TYR A 555 5.41 -33.28 4.57
C TYR A 555 6.28 -32.93 5.78
N TRP A 556 7.24 -33.80 6.09
CA TRP A 556 8.21 -33.59 7.16
C TRP A 556 9.47 -32.94 6.60
N ASP A 557 9.82 -31.78 7.13
CA ASP A 557 11.06 -31.04 6.83
C ASP A 557 11.65 -30.60 8.18
N GLU A 558 12.63 -31.35 8.64
CA GLU A 558 13.17 -31.23 10.00
C GLU A 558 13.60 -29.78 10.31
N PRO A 559 13.12 -29.17 11.39
CA PRO A 559 12.38 -29.76 12.51
C PRO A 559 10.86 -29.56 12.47
N TYR A 560 10.24 -29.28 11.33
CA TYR A 560 8.84 -28.90 11.24
C TYR A 560 8.01 -29.82 10.34
N LEU A 561 6.75 -30.02 10.76
CA LEU A 561 5.74 -30.69 9.96
C LEU A 561 4.94 -29.66 9.16
N TYR A 562 4.70 -29.94 7.88
CA TYR A 562 3.90 -29.11 6.98
C TYR A 562 2.70 -29.88 6.46
N ILE A 563 1.59 -29.16 6.22
CA ILE A 563 0.38 -29.72 5.59
C ILE A 563 0.10 -29.01 4.27
N LEU A 564 -0.22 -29.79 3.24
CA LEU A 564 -0.74 -29.27 1.97
C LEU A 564 -2.21 -28.89 2.14
N CYS A 565 -2.51 -27.60 2.17
CA CYS A 565 -3.86 -27.06 2.30
C CYS A 565 -4.64 -27.10 0.99
N ARG A 566 -5.96 -26.85 1.01
CA ARG A 566 -6.83 -26.88 -0.18
C ARG A 566 -6.47 -25.85 -1.23
N ASP A 567 -5.83 -24.75 -0.84
CA ASP A 567 -5.33 -23.67 -1.71
C ASP A 567 -3.94 -23.98 -2.33
N GLN A 568 -3.49 -25.24 -2.25
CA GLN A 568 -2.21 -25.74 -2.75
C GLN A 568 -0.96 -25.11 -2.08
N LEU A 569 -1.12 -24.49 -0.91
CA LEU A 569 -0.02 -23.95 -0.13
C LEU A 569 0.36 -24.90 1.02
N TYR A 570 1.66 -25.07 1.24
CA TYR A 570 2.18 -25.76 2.42
C TYR A 570 2.17 -24.79 3.63
N ARG A 571 1.62 -25.26 4.75
CA ARG A 571 1.61 -24.51 6.00
C ARG A 571 2.21 -25.33 7.13
N ARG A 572 2.98 -24.65 7.99
CA ARG A 572 3.56 -25.30 9.18
C ARG A 572 2.45 -25.73 10.12
N VAL A 573 2.53 -26.98 10.58
CA VAL A 573 1.64 -27.52 11.60
C VAL A 573 2.10 -27.04 12.98
N VAL A 574 1.15 -26.57 13.78
CA VAL A 574 1.40 -25.95 15.09
C VAL A 574 1.02 -26.93 16.22
N ALA A 575 1.88 -27.04 17.23
CA ALA A 575 1.61 -27.78 18.46
C ALA A 575 0.61 -27.05 19.35
N GLU A 576 -0.11 -27.76 20.24
CA GLU A 576 -1.11 -27.18 21.12
C GLU A 576 -0.56 -26.02 21.96
N GLU A 577 0.66 -26.16 22.45
CA GLU A 577 1.32 -25.18 23.31
C GLU A 577 1.66 -23.86 22.59
N GLU A 578 1.88 -23.93 21.28
CA GLU A 578 2.19 -22.76 20.46
C GLU A 578 0.95 -21.96 20.04
N VAL A 579 -0.26 -22.59 20.05
CA VAL A 579 -1.51 -22.02 19.51
C VAL A 579 -1.85 -20.68 20.17
N GLU A 580 -1.77 -20.57 21.47
CA GLU A 580 -2.10 -19.34 22.20
C GLU A 580 -1.16 -18.18 21.84
N GLY A 581 0.13 -18.47 21.65
CA GLY A 581 1.12 -17.50 21.20
C GLY A 581 0.81 -16.93 19.80
N PHE A 582 0.44 -17.81 18.85
CA PHE A 582 0.06 -17.39 17.50
C PHE A 582 -1.25 -16.60 17.49
N LEU A 583 -2.25 -17.01 18.27
CA LEU A 583 -3.51 -16.28 18.41
C LEU A 583 -3.30 -14.91 19.04
N THR A 584 -2.45 -14.80 20.05
CA THR A 584 -2.10 -13.53 20.67
C THR A 584 -1.46 -12.58 19.66
N GLN A 585 -0.57 -13.07 18.81
CA GLN A 585 0.05 -12.25 17.78
C GLN A 585 -0.91 -11.90 16.63
N CYS A 586 -1.69 -12.87 16.15
CA CYS A 586 -2.58 -12.67 15.01
C CYS A 586 -3.88 -11.93 15.35
N HIS A 587 -4.23 -11.80 16.65
CA HIS A 587 -5.42 -11.10 17.12
C HIS A 587 -5.10 -9.89 17.97
N GLY A 588 -4.23 -10.03 19.00
CA GLY A 588 -3.98 -9.01 20.04
C GLY A 588 -2.89 -8.01 19.69
N SER A 589 -1.96 -8.33 18.78
CA SER A 589 -0.89 -7.40 18.40
C SER A 589 -1.40 -6.25 17.50
N SER A 590 -0.55 -5.26 17.23
CA SER A 590 -0.84 -4.19 16.27
C SER A 590 -1.18 -4.72 14.87
N TYR A 591 -0.57 -5.83 14.46
CA TYR A 591 -0.92 -6.57 13.25
C TYR A 591 -2.29 -7.26 13.39
N GLY A 592 -2.60 -7.81 14.55
CA GLY A 592 -3.85 -8.50 14.88
C GLY A 592 -5.07 -7.59 14.75
N GLY A 593 -5.05 -6.44 15.41
CA GLY A 593 -6.09 -5.39 15.32
C GLY A 593 -7.43 -5.78 15.93
N HIS A 594 -7.48 -6.82 16.77
CA HIS A 594 -8.66 -7.33 17.48
C HIS A 594 -9.88 -7.53 16.57
N PHE A 595 -9.71 -8.27 15.48
CA PHE A 595 -10.80 -8.57 14.54
C PHE A 595 -11.55 -9.86 14.92
N ALA A 596 -12.73 -10.08 14.30
CA ALA A 596 -13.53 -11.29 14.48
C ALA A 596 -12.78 -12.56 14.08
N THR A 597 -13.27 -13.72 14.57
CA THR A 597 -12.70 -15.06 14.37
C THR A 597 -12.24 -15.34 12.95
N PHE A 598 -13.09 -15.10 11.94
CA PHE A 598 -12.75 -15.39 10.55
C PHE A 598 -11.52 -14.60 10.06
N LYS A 599 -11.44 -13.33 10.42
CA LYS A 599 -10.32 -12.47 10.01
C LYS A 599 -9.03 -12.82 10.75
N THR A 600 -9.13 -13.24 12.01
CA THR A 600 -7.99 -13.76 12.80
C THR A 600 -7.48 -15.07 12.21
N VAL A 601 -8.37 -16.02 11.89
CA VAL A 601 -8.01 -17.27 11.20
C VAL A 601 -7.36 -17.01 9.85
N SER A 602 -7.91 -16.07 9.07
CA SER A 602 -7.32 -15.68 7.78
C SER A 602 -5.89 -15.18 7.94
N LYS A 603 -5.60 -14.41 8.99
CA LYS A 603 -4.24 -13.93 9.30
C LYS A 603 -3.29 -15.07 9.71
N VAL A 604 -3.76 -16.03 10.49
CA VAL A 604 -2.99 -17.23 10.85
C VAL A 604 -2.62 -18.03 9.60
N LEU A 605 -3.60 -18.25 8.70
CA LEU A 605 -3.35 -18.95 7.44
C LEU A 605 -2.41 -18.18 6.49
N GLN A 606 -2.54 -16.84 6.42
CA GLN A 606 -1.64 -15.99 5.65
C GLN A 606 -0.21 -15.98 6.24
N ALA A 607 -0.08 -16.10 7.56
CA ALA A 607 1.20 -16.22 8.22
C ALA A 607 1.87 -17.62 8.04
N GLY A 608 1.19 -18.54 7.33
CA GLY A 608 1.74 -19.85 7.00
C GLY A 608 1.59 -20.93 8.07
N PHE A 609 0.62 -20.79 8.99
CA PHE A 609 0.39 -21.73 10.10
C PHE A 609 -0.96 -22.44 9.98
N TRP A 610 -1.03 -23.65 10.53
CA TRP A 610 -2.24 -24.46 10.49
C TRP A 610 -2.28 -25.48 11.65
N TRP A 611 -3.49 -25.73 12.21
CA TRP A 611 -3.80 -26.84 13.14
C TRP A 611 -5.28 -27.26 13.00
N PRO A 612 -5.68 -28.49 13.44
CA PRO A 612 -7.00 -29.07 13.14
C PRO A 612 -8.20 -28.26 13.62
N HIS A 613 -8.13 -27.68 14.82
CA HIS A 613 -9.25 -27.00 15.49
C HIS A 613 -9.16 -25.46 15.45
N MET A 614 -8.39 -24.92 14.52
CA MET A 614 -8.06 -23.51 14.41
C MET A 614 -9.26 -22.56 14.50
N PHE A 615 -10.39 -22.87 13.87
CA PHE A 615 -11.59 -22.03 13.94
C PHE A 615 -12.21 -21.98 15.34
N LYS A 616 -12.30 -23.15 16.02
CA LYS A 616 -12.85 -23.25 17.36
C LYS A 616 -11.95 -22.53 18.37
N ASP A 617 -10.65 -22.81 18.35
CA ASP A 617 -9.69 -22.22 19.27
C ASP A 617 -9.60 -20.71 19.09
N THR A 618 -9.64 -20.23 17.83
CA THR A 618 -9.70 -18.79 17.53
C THR A 618 -11.02 -18.17 18.01
N GLN A 619 -12.16 -18.86 17.89
CA GLN A 619 -13.43 -18.37 18.38
C GLN A 619 -13.42 -18.23 19.90
N ASP A 620 -12.91 -19.23 20.60
CA ASP A 620 -12.79 -19.22 22.06
C ASP A 620 -11.83 -18.11 22.53
N PHE A 621 -10.73 -17.89 21.80
CA PHE A 621 -9.77 -16.83 22.10
C PHE A 621 -10.37 -15.43 21.87
N VAL A 622 -11.02 -15.21 20.73
CA VAL A 622 -11.63 -13.91 20.36
C VAL A 622 -12.80 -13.56 21.29
N SER A 623 -13.58 -14.55 21.74
CA SER A 623 -14.69 -14.35 22.66
C SER A 623 -14.25 -13.82 24.04
N ARG A 624 -13.00 -14.07 24.43
CA ARG A 624 -12.42 -13.60 25.70
C ARG A 624 -11.66 -12.27 25.56
N CYS A 625 -11.54 -11.73 24.35
CA CYS A 625 -10.78 -10.52 24.12
C CYS A 625 -11.58 -9.26 24.50
N ASP A 626 -11.17 -8.53 25.55
CA ASP A 626 -11.80 -7.31 26.03
C ASP A 626 -11.87 -6.22 24.94
N SER A 627 -10.78 -6.00 24.21
CA SER A 627 -10.72 -5.02 23.12
C SER A 627 -11.66 -5.34 21.96
N TYR A 628 -11.88 -6.62 21.66
CA TYR A 628 -12.87 -7.05 20.65
C TYR A 628 -14.29 -6.85 21.15
N GLN A 629 -14.58 -7.23 22.40
CA GLN A 629 -15.90 -7.11 23.01
C GLN A 629 -16.35 -5.63 23.08
N ARG A 630 -15.47 -4.74 23.46
CA ARG A 630 -15.75 -3.29 23.50
C ARG A 630 -16.06 -2.69 22.12
N ARG A 631 -15.66 -3.32 21.02
CA ARG A 631 -15.91 -2.88 19.63
C ARG A 631 -17.06 -3.62 18.99
N GLY A 632 -17.62 -4.64 19.63
CA GLY A 632 -18.72 -5.45 19.10
C GLY A 632 -19.96 -4.61 18.82
N ASN A 633 -20.52 -4.72 17.61
CA ASN A 633 -21.85 -4.19 17.34
C ASN A 633 -22.88 -5.04 18.09
N ILE A 634 -23.66 -4.39 18.96
CA ILE A 634 -24.81 -5.03 19.60
C ILE A 634 -25.82 -5.35 18.51
N THR A 635 -26.22 -6.62 18.40
CA THR A 635 -27.22 -7.02 17.39
C THR A 635 -28.59 -6.50 17.80
N LYS A 636 -29.32 -5.91 16.85
CA LYS A 636 -30.71 -5.41 17.06
C LYS A 636 -31.75 -6.53 17.26
N ARG A 637 -31.34 -7.77 17.33
CA ARG A 637 -32.24 -8.93 17.39
C ARG A 637 -33.16 -8.94 18.60
N ASN A 638 -32.76 -8.29 19.67
CA ASN A 638 -33.49 -8.21 20.95
C ASN A 638 -34.03 -6.82 21.26
N GLU A 639 -34.04 -5.88 20.29
CA GLU A 639 -34.65 -4.58 20.48
C GLU A 639 -36.17 -4.71 20.48
N MET A 640 -36.83 -4.24 21.53
CA MET A 640 -38.28 -4.09 21.58
C MET A 640 -38.74 -2.92 20.71
N PRO A 641 -39.91 -3.04 20.01
CA PRO A 641 -40.49 -1.90 19.27
C PRO A 641 -40.77 -0.74 20.23
N ARG A 642 -40.35 0.46 19.86
CA ARG A 642 -40.60 1.66 20.66
C ARG A 642 -41.95 2.26 20.26
N ASN A 643 -42.83 2.42 21.24
CA ASN A 643 -44.07 3.20 21.08
C ASN A 643 -43.75 4.68 21.44
N PRO A 644 -44.22 5.65 20.67
CA PRO A 644 -44.02 7.07 21.00
C PRO A 644 -44.85 7.44 22.23
N ILE A 645 -44.22 8.10 23.20
CA ILE A 645 -44.87 8.66 24.39
C ILE A 645 -44.88 10.19 24.22
N LEU A 646 -46.08 10.80 24.31
CA LEU A 646 -46.29 12.19 23.89
C LEU A 646 -45.98 13.23 24.97
N GLU A 647 -46.32 12.96 26.23
CA GLU A 647 -46.08 13.86 27.38
C GLU A 647 -45.76 13.03 28.61
N VAL A 648 -44.63 13.30 29.28
CA VAL A 648 -44.20 12.68 30.54
C VAL A 648 -43.32 13.60 31.34
N GLU A 649 -43.44 13.54 32.67
CA GLU A 649 -42.58 14.22 33.63
C GLU A 649 -41.36 13.36 34.00
N VAL A 650 -40.39 13.97 34.70
CA VAL A 650 -39.19 13.24 35.17
C VAL A 650 -39.63 12.16 36.15
N PHE A 651 -39.14 10.92 35.92
CA PHE A 651 -39.44 9.67 36.66
C PHE A 651 -40.80 9.03 36.41
N ASP A 652 -41.62 9.56 35.51
CA ASP A 652 -42.90 8.93 35.18
C ASP A 652 -42.73 7.68 34.30
N VAL A 653 -41.76 7.70 33.41
CA VAL A 653 -41.50 6.60 32.45
C VAL A 653 -40.04 6.22 32.43
N TRP A 654 -39.81 4.95 32.67
CA TRP A 654 -38.49 4.32 32.66
C TRP A 654 -38.31 3.42 31.42
N GLY A 655 -37.27 3.69 30.69
CA GLY A 655 -36.78 2.75 29.66
C GLY A 655 -35.97 1.64 30.30
N ILE A 656 -36.39 0.41 30.11
CA ILE A 656 -35.69 -0.77 30.60
C ILE A 656 -35.17 -1.56 29.40
N ASP A 657 -33.90 -1.87 29.38
CA ASP A 657 -33.27 -2.65 28.31
C ASP A 657 -32.25 -3.63 28.85
N PHE A 658 -32.08 -4.75 28.14
CA PHE A 658 -31.06 -5.73 28.46
C PHE A 658 -29.91 -5.64 27.47
N MET A 659 -28.75 -5.22 27.94
CA MET A 659 -27.54 -5.17 27.14
C MET A 659 -26.83 -6.53 27.18
N GLY A 660 -26.61 -7.17 26.04
CA GLY A 660 -25.95 -8.48 25.94
C GLY A 660 -26.37 -9.23 24.66
N PRO A 661 -26.08 -10.54 24.55
CA PRO A 661 -25.42 -11.36 25.56
C PRO A 661 -23.91 -11.14 25.65
N PHE A 662 -23.41 -11.00 26.87
CA PHE A 662 -21.98 -10.93 27.19
C PHE A 662 -21.43 -12.33 27.56
N PRO A 663 -20.11 -12.53 27.64
CA PRO A 663 -19.53 -13.71 28.28
C PRO A 663 -20.10 -13.90 29.68
N SER A 664 -20.44 -15.16 30.03
CA SER A 664 -21.09 -15.45 31.32
C SER A 664 -20.18 -15.07 32.50
N SER A 665 -20.71 -14.26 33.43
CA SER A 665 -20.10 -13.93 34.70
C SER A 665 -21.09 -14.28 35.80
N PHE A 666 -20.77 -15.24 36.69
CA PHE A 666 -21.70 -15.78 37.70
C PHE A 666 -23.06 -16.15 37.10
N ASP A 667 -23.07 -16.85 35.97
CA ASP A 667 -24.25 -17.24 35.16
C ASP A 667 -25.08 -16.10 34.56
N ASN A 668 -24.70 -14.86 34.77
CA ASN A 668 -25.36 -13.70 34.13
C ASN A 668 -24.72 -13.38 32.78
N LYS A 669 -25.57 -13.18 31.77
CA LYS A 669 -25.15 -12.86 30.38
C LYS A 669 -25.64 -11.49 29.92
N TYR A 670 -26.47 -10.83 30.70
CA TYR A 670 -27.08 -9.55 30.36
C TYR A 670 -26.91 -8.56 31.49
N ILE A 671 -26.75 -7.29 31.13
CA ILE A 671 -26.81 -6.16 32.06
C ILE A 671 -28.17 -5.48 31.86
N LEU A 672 -28.91 -5.33 32.94
CA LEU A 672 -30.13 -4.54 32.93
C LEU A 672 -29.79 -3.05 32.99
N VAL A 673 -30.21 -2.31 31.98
CA VAL A 673 -30.08 -0.86 31.93
C VAL A 673 -31.46 -0.24 32.15
N VAL A 674 -31.54 0.64 33.11
CA VAL A 674 -32.79 1.37 33.42
C VAL A 674 -32.49 2.87 33.31
N VAL A 675 -33.23 3.57 32.47
CA VAL A 675 -32.98 4.97 32.17
C VAL A 675 -34.31 5.72 32.24
N ASP A 676 -34.37 6.81 33.00
CA ASP A 676 -35.54 7.71 32.98
C ASP A 676 -35.67 8.33 31.57
N TYR A 677 -36.90 8.35 31.06
CA TYR A 677 -37.13 8.78 29.69
C TYR A 677 -36.85 10.27 29.45
N VAL A 678 -37.11 11.11 30.46
CA VAL A 678 -37.00 12.59 30.37
C VAL A 678 -35.58 13.03 30.68
N SER A 679 -35.09 12.69 31.85
CA SER A 679 -33.77 13.16 32.35
C SER A 679 -32.59 12.42 31.74
N LYS A 680 -32.81 11.22 31.19
CA LYS A 680 -31.77 10.29 30.70
C LYS A 680 -30.82 9.77 31.79
N TRP A 681 -31.24 9.89 33.06
CA TRP A 681 -30.48 9.39 34.22
C TRP A 681 -30.66 7.90 34.41
#